data_22c983ff0061d31d5a33562a6771f57a
#
_entry.id   22c983ff0061d31d5a33562a6771f57a
#
_cell.length_a   1.000
_cell.length_b   1.000
_cell.length_c   1.000
_cell.angle_alpha   90.00
_cell.angle_beta   90.00
_cell.angle_gamma   90.00
#
_symmetry.space_group_name_H-M   'P 1'
#
loop_
_entity.id
_entity.type
_entity.pdbx_description
1 polymer ?
#
loop_
_entity_poly.entity_id
_entity_poly.type
_entity_poly.pdbx_seq_one_letter_code
_entity_poly.pdbx_strand_id
1 'polypeptide(L)'
;MGPAMRTHLQWVMVTLTTLTTAVAAGAPAQPFEVPLTVQESAGVARTAEPISGGVPLPKGRFRKDQPFALSGADGRAVPCQVTPLVVQPDGTLRWVLVDFQDDVAAGATNRYVLKAAETSARPPARLTVDETKGGLRVDTGAVRFTIARGKPFGLFESLAVGGKEVVSGGRVTYTQMFGREGWNDKSPWKAREFAAGSPERVDVTYAGPMRVTVEVAGHFAEDPLGAGYRAAITAWAGSSRVYVRYSLCNSNADRRTAILVKRSAIRLDLADAGLKTVLGAAEPLTTGPVASLHQGLLLSPADPKVAAARASADNKILWTGREAKDQPAGWIVAGMPPVYVCDRLLATNPARRLAVDGKRLALEGIAKRFDGTPDNQGRRRSQPWQGRGFWLYDCSHHTSEYVFDFAPPADPAACDALAKAARNRLWVLAPGPYYSDCDVLGTGPFGTQADEMAVYKKWGWAWDEKQVPHDAGPHPGAFVAWEDNHYESEADSVQALLLQYLRTGERGWFDRAQGWARYHTDLQAWRTDGWRWKDGAIWFPQGGPQGNKRVRDDWNFQWGPDWGDRKGNPHCHDLWRHSQAKSCYCHYYGSGLADRFCLTGDRDALAAAVDDVEQKAEEWRRSQRYEPGKSAIGSIRGFGRGFEVAMRVLLADPTNAYVADVCHLAARTLRQSPILDERGFHPARVGGGFGGMKVKELSPPIRQWMADHGITFTTQGDTVDTLTKGGRTWQVRAFGGTWQHVYIQNGADLYARHFGDDDMRDVVIAFAHMSRRFMLSPKCRQTWYYTNFDVPDLGMVFDPWRWEHADTTDGEGCVHSGWYTRFYPDACAKGYSWTGERALLAKAKEFWHYGSKRRYRTKGLFAGPNEVGMFASHNPPKDDQVLSTARLFQAWSHPRQDAEPPAAIKDLQVRLVGDGKAEVRFTAPADEGGGRVARYQVKAARLPIKPYEDWHTATDRGKARNWWMAVNLDGEPAPGKAGAAERFTVAAVPSAGDGGRLYFAVRSFDGSWNRSAMSNVARP
;
A
#
# COMPACT_ATOMS: atom_id res chain seq x y z
N MET A 1 -48.44 1.02 -8.03
CA MET A 1 -49.04 -0.36 -7.87
C MET A 1 -48.15 -1.31 -8.68
N GLY A 2 -47.43 -2.15 -8.04
CA GLY A 2 -46.61 -3.19 -8.69
C GLY A 2 -45.86 -3.97 -7.64
N PRO A 3 -45.70 -5.27 -7.70
CA PRO A 3 -45.52 -6.08 -6.52
C PRO A 3 -44.05 -6.25 -6.14
N ALA A 4 -43.87 -6.38 -4.83
CA ALA A 4 -42.62 -6.69 -4.15
C ALA A 4 -42.07 -8.06 -4.56
N MET A 5 -40.78 -8.11 -4.95
CA MET A 5 -40.05 -9.34 -5.12
C MET A 5 -39.35 -9.69 -3.77
N ARG A 6 -39.90 -10.67 -3.08
CA ARG A 6 -39.28 -11.27 -1.91
C ARG A 6 -38.15 -12.20 -2.37
N THR A 7 -36.93 -11.88 -2.06
CA THR A 7 -35.77 -12.79 -2.17
C THR A 7 -35.64 -13.60 -0.87
N HIS A 8 -35.76 -14.90 -0.98
CA HIS A 8 -35.47 -15.84 0.09
C HIS A 8 -33.97 -15.91 0.36
N LEU A 9 -33.55 -15.42 1.50
CA LEU A 9 -32.26 -15.80 2.09
C LEU A 9 -32.44 -17.16 2.76
N GLN A 10 -31.86 -18.20 2.18
CA GLN A 10 -31.66 -19.47 2.88
C GLN A 10 -30.43 -19.34 3.78
N TRP A 11 -30.67 -19.37 5.08
CA TRP A 11 -29.66 -19.53 6.10
C TRP A 11 -29.15 -20.96 6.09
N VAL A 12 -27.88 -21.17 5.72
CA VAL A 12 -27.20 -22.45 6.00
C VAL A 12 -26.69 -22.37 7.42
N MET A 13 -27.38 -23.06 8.32
CA MET A 13 -26.93 -23.27 9.69
C MET A 13 -25.78 -24.28 9.66
N VAL A 14 -24.54 -23.80 9.81
CA VAL A 14 -23.39 -24.66 10.07
C VAL A 14 -23.39 -24.99 11.56
N THR A 15 -23.73 -26.23 11.86
CA THR A 15 -23.62 -26.79 13.23
C THR A 15 -22.14 -26.94 13.60
N LEU A 16 -21.64 -26.06 14.45
CA LEU A 16 -20.31 -26.20 15.06
C LEU A 16 -20.35 -27.34 16.09
N THR A 17 -19.81 -28.49 15.74
CA THR A 17 -19.50 -29.54 16.71
C THR A 17 -18.23 -29.16 17.47
N THR A 18 -18.37 -28.76 18.72
CA THR A 18 -17.24 -28.48 19.62
C THR A 18 -16.54 -29.81 19.97
N LEU A 19 -15.42 -30.10 19.32
CA LEU A 19 -14.45 -31.05 19.79
C LEU A 19 -13.64 -30.40 20.92
N THR A 20 -13.91 -30.83 22.14
CA THR A 20 -13.02 -30.56 23.29
C THR A 20 -11.76 -31.39 23.13
N THR A 21 -10.71 -30.84 22.58
CA THR A 21 -9.36 -31.41 22.67
C THR A 21 -8.81 -31.17 24.07
N ALA A 22 -8.56 -32.23 24.79
CA ALA A 22 -7.82 -32.20 26.05
C ALA A 22 -6.41 -31.63 25.76
N VAL A 23 -6.16 -30.43 26.25
CA VAL A 23 -4.83 -29.80 26.20
C VAL A 23 -3.94 -30.56 27.18
N ALA A 24 -2.96 -31.29 26.68
CA ALA A 24 -1.86 -31.79 27.50
C ALA A 24 -1.19 -30.60 28.19
N ALA A 25 -0.98 -30.69 29.50
CA ALA A 25 -0.30 -29.70 30.29
C ALA A 25 1.13 -29.55 29.77
N GLY A 26 1.31 -28.55 28.87
CA GLY A 26 2.60 -28.18 28.34
C GLY A 26 3.45 -27.47 29.40
N ALA A 27 4.76 -27.49 29.21
CA ALA A 27 5.73 -26.74 30.01
C ALA A 27 5.26 -25.27 30.19
N PRO A 28 5.55 -24.61 31.33
CA PRO A 28 5.09 -23.27 31.61
C PRO A 28 5.51 -22.38 30.45
N ALA A 29 4.53 -21.74 29.83
CA ALA A 29 4.75 -20.83 28.69
C ALA A 29 5.75 -19.76 29.13
N GLN A 30 6.83 -19.57 28.38
CA GLN A 30 7.80 -18.53 28.67
C GLN A 30 7.08 -17.17 28.81
N PRO A 31 7.48 -16.34 29.79
CA PRO A 31 6.88 -15.03 29.95
C PRO A 31 6.98 -14.22 28.64
N PHE A 32 5.89 -13.58 28.27
CA PHE A 32 5.87 -12.76 27.05
C PHE A 32 6.50 -11.41 27.34
N GLU A 33 7.57 -11.13 26.64
CA GLU A 33 8.31 -9.87 26.70
C GLU A 33 8.69 -9.42 25.29
N VAL A 34 8.44 -8.14 24.98
CA VAL A 34 8.82 -7.52 23.71
C VAL A 34 9.77 -6.37 24.01
N PRO A 35 11.02 -6.45 23.57
CA PRO A 35 11.93 -5.31 23.63
C PRO A 35 11.48 -4.23 22.67
N LEU A 36 11.44 -2.99 23.12
CA LEU A 36 11.04 -1.83 22.35
C LEU A 36 12.10 -0.74 22.42
N THR A 37 12.20 0.07 21.38
CA THR A 37 13.13 1.19 21.32
C THR A 37 12.44 2.48 20.89
N VAL A 38 12.90 3.61 21.44
CA VAL A 38 12.54 4.96 21.04
C VAL A 38 13.81 5.73 20.75
N GLN A 39 13.98 6.18 19.52
CA GLN A 39 15.15 6.94 19.09
C GLN A 39 14.80 8.41 18.88
N GLU A 40 15.54 9.31 19.54
CA GLU A 40 15.51 10.74 19.26
C GLU A 40 16.53 11.06 18.17
N SER A 41 16.10 11.58 17.03
CA SER A 41 16.94 11.83 15.86
C SER A 41 17.00 13.30 15.42
N ALA A 42 16.25 14.18 16.06
CA ALA A 42 16.21 15.60 15.72
C ALA A 42 17.26 16.43 16.49
N GLY A 43 18.00 15.81 17.40
CA GLY A 43 19.02 16.48 18.23
C GLY A 43 18.42 17.42 19.29
N VAL A 44 17.19 17.19 19.74
CA VAL A 44 16.51 18.00 20.77
C VAL A 44 16.04 17.13 21.93
N ALA A 45 16.28 17.58 23.14
CA ALA A 45 15.77 16.89 24.33
C ALA A 45 14.23 16.95 24.35
N ARG A 46 13.63 15.87 24.79
CA ARG A 46 12.17 15.69 24.89
C ARG A 46 11.79 15.56 26.35
N THR A 47 10.74 16.24 26.75
CA THR A 47 10.21 16.13 28.11
C THR A 47 8.73 15.76 28.06
N ALA A 48 8.34 14.72 28.78
CA ALA A 48 7.00 14.13 28.76
C ALA A 48 6.44 14.03 27.32
N GLU A 49 7.30 13.62 26.37
CA GLU A 49 6.95 13.60 24.97
C GLU A 49 6.00 12.46 24.67
N PRO A 50 4.93 12.69 23.92
CA PRO A 50 4.06 11.64 23.42
C PRO A 50 4.78 10.67 22.50
N ILE A 51 4.66 9.39 22.79
CA ILE A 51 5.27 8.29 22.05
C ILE A 51 4.19 7.27 21.71
N SER A 52 4.13 6.87 20.44
CA SER A 52 3.18 5.86 19.96
C SER A 52 3.88 4.86 19.08
N GLY A 53 3.35 3.65 19.00
CA GLY A 53 3.78 2.67 17.98
C GLY A 53 3.00 1.37 18.05
N GLY A 54 2.82 0.78 16.88
CA GLY A 54 2.16 -0.51 16.73
C GLY A 54 3.12 -1.66 17.03
N VAL A 55 2.69 -2.56 17.88
CA VAL A 55 3.45 -3.75 18.28
C VAL A 55 2.66 -4.99 17.88
N PRO A 56 3.22 -5.88 17.05
CA PRO A 56 2.56 -7.13 16.69
C PRO A 56 2.62 -8.12 17.85
N LEU A 57 1.66 -9.02 17.88
CA LEU A 57 1.57 -10.09 18.86
C LEU A 57 1.58 -11.46 18.17
N PRO A 58 2.14 -12.49 18.80
CA PRO A 58 2.08 -13.85 18.31
C PRO A 58 0.63 -14.29 18.07
N LYS A 59 0.37 -14.92 16.92
CA LYS A 59 -0.97 -15.34 16.50
C LYS A 59 -1.63 -16.26 17.53
N GLY A 60 -2.89 -15.95 17.88
CA GLY A 60 -3.72 -16.79 18.76
C GLY A 60 -3.33 -16.79 20.25
N ARG A 61 -2.32 -15.98 20.68
CA ARG A 61 -1.80 -16.03 22.06
C ARG A 61 -2.57 -15.17 23.05
N PHE A 62 -3.08 -14.02 22.64
CA PHE A 62 -3.69 -13.03 23.54
C PHE A 62 -5.11 -12.68 23.10
N ARG A 63 -6.01 -12.53 24.07
CA ARG A 63 -7.37 -12.07 23.85
C ARG A 63 -7.43 -10.53 23.88
N LYS A 64 -8.50 -9.96 23.32
CA LYS A 64 -8.68 -8.51 23.24
C LYS A 64 -8.69 -7.76 24.58
N ASP A 65 -8.99 -8.45 25.66
CA ASP A 65 -9.07 -7.94 27.04
C ASP A 65 -7.79 -8.16 27.85
N GLN A 66 -6.73 -8.72 27.24
CA GLN A 66 -5.44 -8.93 27.89
C GLN A 66 -4.78 -7.58 28.26
N PRO A 67 -4.51 -7.33 29.54
CA PRO A 67 -3.72 -6.18 29.95
C PRO A 67 -2.23 -6.36 29.64
N PHE A 68 -1.56 -5.23 29.40
CA PHE A 68 -0.12 -5.17 29.19
C PHE A 68 0.49 -4.08 30.07
N ALA A 69 1.75 -4.26 30.45
CA ALA A 69 2.54 -3.28 31.19
C ALA A 69 3.82 -2.94 30.42
N LEU A 70 4.26 -1.70 30.57
CA LEU A 70 5.49 -1.17 30.00
C LEU A 70 6.49 -0.87 31.11
N SER A 71 7.75 -1.28 30.95
CA SER A 71 8.85 -0.90 31.84
C SER A 71 10.03 -0.32 31.05
N GLY A 72 10.74 0.62 31.64
CA GLY A 72 12.03 1.08 31.13
C GLY A 72 13.11 -0.01 31.29
N ALA A 73 14.29 0.20 30.69
CA ALA A 73 15.42 -0.70 30.80
C ALA A 73 15.96 -0.82 32.24
N ASP A 74 15.70 0.16 33.06
CA ASP A 74 16.01 0.22 34.50
C ASP A 74 14.98 -0.53 35.37
N GLY A 75 13.95 -1.12 34.76
CA GLY A 75 12.85 -1.77 35.48
C GLY A 75 11.77 -0.83 35.99
N ARG A 76 11.89 0.48 35.80
CA ARG A 76 10.87 1.47 36.19
C ARG A 76 9.57 1.21 35.41
N ALA A 77 8.46 1.14 36.12
CA ALA A 77 7.15 1.06 35.50
C ALA A 77 6.82 2.36 34.74
N VAL A 78 6.44 2.26 33.48
CA VAL A 78 6.06 3.38 32.63
C VAL A 78 4.55 3.35 32.42
N PRO A 79 3.80 4.40 32.82
CA PRO A 79 2.38 4.50 32.52
C PRO A 79 2.14 4.41 31.02
N CYS A 80 1.26 3.51 30.59
CA CYS A 80 0.96 3.33 29.18
C CYS A 80 -0.51 3.01 28.95
N GLN A 81 -0.94 3.25 27.73
CA GLN A 81 -2.21 2.79 27.19
C GLN A 81 -1.91 1.83 26.07
N VAL A 82 -2.48 0.63 26.14
CA VAL A 82 -2.36 -0.37 25.09
C VAL A 82 -3.74 -0.59 24.48
N THR A 83 -3.87 -0.20 23.21
CA THR A 83 -5.15 -0.25 22.48
C THR A 83 -5.10 -1.33 21.43
N PRO A 84 -6.09 -2.26 21.35
CA PRO A 84 -6.22 -3.19 20.23
C PRO A 84 -6.26 -2.45 18.89
N LEU A 85 -5.37 -2.79 17.96
CA LEU A 85 -5.39 -2.30 16.57
C LEU A 85 -6.02 -3.33 15.63
N VAL A 86 -5.51 -4.56 15.67
CA VAL A 86 -5.98 -5.65 14.82
C VAL A 86 -6.44 -6.79 15.70
N VAL A 87 -7.74 -7.08 15.63
CA VAL A 87 -8.40 -8.16 16.36
C VAL A 87 -8.87 -9.20 15.34
N GLN A 88 -8.46 -10.45 15.53
CA GLN A 88 -8.86 -11.55 14.66
C GLN A 88 -10.34 -11.90 14.88
N PRO A 89 -11.02 -12.55 13.92
CA PRO A 89 -12.41 -12.99 14.09
C PRO A 89 -12.65 -13.90 15.30
N ASP A 90 -11.65 -14.63 15.76
CA ASP A 90 -11.70 -15.46 16.95
C ASP A 90 -11.54 -14.67 18.28
N GLY A 91 -11.43 -13.34 18.20
CA GLY A 91 -11.25 -12.44 19.34
C GLY A 91 -9.81 -12.37 19.85
N THR A 92 -8.83 -12.93 19.16
CA THR A 92 -7.42 -12.80 19.52
C THR A 92 -6.79 -11.53 18.94
N LEU A 93 -5.81 -11.00 19.67
CA LEU A 93 -5.05 -9.81 19.26
C LEU A 93 -3.94 -10.19 18.27
N ARG A 94 -3.79 -9.39 17.23
CA ARG A 94 -2.68 -9.48 16.28
C ARG A 94 -1.75 -8.29 16.35
N TRP A 95 -2.31 -7.09 16.58
CA TRP A 95 -1.56 -5.85 16.77
C TRP A 95 -2.18 -5.03 17.89
N VAL A 96 -1.33 -4.35 18.63
CA VAL A 96 -1.73 -3.35 19.64
C VAL A 96 -0.99 -2.04 19.39
N LEU A 97 -1.64 -0.92 19.69
CA LEU A 97 -1.00 0.39 19.76
C LEU A 97 -0.56 0.63 21.20
N VAL A 98 0.70 0.94 21.38
CA VAL A 98 1.28 1.30 22.67
C VAL A 98 1.48 2.81 22.69
N ASP A 99 0.79 3.50 23.61
CA ASP A 99 0.84 4.93 23.81
C ASP A 99 1.37 5.26 25.22
N PHE A 100 2.38 6.10 25.33
CA PHE A 100 2.94 6.55 26.61
C PHE A 100 3.64 7.89 26.47
N GLN A 101 4.10 8.46 27.57
CA GLN A 101 4.90 9.68 27.59
C GLN A 101 6.16 9.43 28.40
N ASP A 102 7.31 9.90 27.88
CA ASP A 102 8.59 9.80 28.61
C ASP A 102 9.57 10.90 28.17
N ASP A 103 10.63 11.07 28.94
CA ASP A 103 11.74 11.95 28.64
C ASP A 103 12.77 11.20 27.77
N VAL A 104 13.27 11.87 26.73
CA VAL A 104 14.30 11.32 25.87
C VAL A 104 15.35 12.40 25.61
N ALA A 105 16.60 12.16 25.99
CA ALA A 105 17.66 13.11 25.75
C ALA A 105 17.94 13.31 24.25
N ALA A 106 18.50 14.45 23.88
CA ALA A 106 18.86 14.75 22.50
C ALA A 106 19.82 13.68 21.92
N GLY A 107 19.44 13.09 20.77
CA GLY A 107 20.20 12.05 20.11
C GLY A 107 20.20 10.68 20.82
N ALA A 108 19.46 10.53 21.93
CA ALA A 108 19.45 9.29 22.70
C ALA A 108 18.50 8.24 22.15
N THR A 109 18.77 6.99 22.53
CA THR A 109 17.87 5.85 22.31
C THR A 109 17.49 5.25 23.65
N ASN A 110 16.21 5.37 24.00
CA ASN A 110 15.62 4.73 25.18
C ASN A 110 15.11 3.34 24.84
N ARG A 111 15.22 2.43 25.81
CA ARG A 111 14.79 1.03 25.69
C ARG A 111 13.69 0.74 26.69
N TYR A 112 12.72 -0.06 26.24
CA TYR A 112 11.56 -0.48 27.03
C TYR A 112 11.27 -1.96 26.82
N VAL A 113 10.46 -2.52 27.70
CA VAL A 113 9.95 -3.89 27.57
C VAL A 113 8.44 -3.86 27.78
N LEU A 114 7.70 -4.34 26.76
CA LEU A 114 6.27 -4.57 26.87
C LEU A 114 6.04 -6.01 27.34
N LYS A 115 5.23 -6.18 28.40
CA LYS A 115 4.94 -7.49 29.00
C LYS A 115 3.44 -7.73 29.08
N ALA A 116 3.00 -8.97 28.95
CA ALA A 116 1.67 -9.34 29.40
C ALA A 116 1.61 -9.24 30.92
N ALA A 117 0.57 -8.62 31.46
CA ALA A 117 0.45 -8.33 32.88
C ALA A 117 -1.02 -8.41 33.34
N GLU A 118 -1.26 -8.36 34.64
CA GLU A 118 -2.61 -8.24 35.18
C GLU A 118 -3.08 -6.78 35.23
N THR A 119 -2.16 -5.86 35.43
CA THR A 119 -2.44 -4.41 35.50
C THR A 119 -1.37 -3.59 34.82
N SER A 120 -1.74 -2.38 34.38
CA SER A 120 -0.84 -1.36 33.86
C SER A 120 -0.65 -0.23 34.88
N ALA A 121 0.53 0.40 34.88
CA ALA A 121 0.78 1.61 35.66
C ALA A 121 -0.16 2.73 35.19
N ARG A 122 -0.72 3.48 36.12
CA ARG A 122 -1.62 4.60 35.83
C ARG A 122 -0.82 5.90 35.61
N PRO A 123 -1.25 6.78 34.71
CA PRO A 123 -0.65 8.08 34.54
C PRO A 123 -0.93 8.96 35.77
N PRO A 124 -0.02 9.90 36.09
CA PRO A 124 -0.21 10.81 37.23
C PRO A 124 -1.37 11.79 37.00
N ALA A 125 -1.63 12.19 35.77
CA ALA A 125 -2.73 13.08 35.41
C ALA A 125 -3.91 12.30 34.83
N ARG A 126 -5.14 12.79 35.12
CA ARG A 126 -6.36 12.18 34.60
C ARG A 126 -6.74 12.84 33.26
N LEU A 127 -6.88 12.03 32.22
CA LEU A 127 -7.50 12.41 30.95
C LEU A 127 -8.98 12.01 30.98
N THR A 128 -9.89 12.96 30.73
CA THR A 128 -11.33 12.69 30.68
C THR A 128 -11.94 13.17 29.37
N VAL A 129 -13.00 12.49 28.97
CA VAL A 129 -13.83 12.85 27.84
C VAL A 129 -15.29 12.76 28.29
N ASP A 130 -15.98 13.89 28.30
CA ASP A 130 -17.36 13.98 28.73
C ASP A 130 -18.26 14.45 27.59
N GLU A 131 -19.37 13.79 27.39
CA GLU A 131 -20.42 14.29 26.54
C GLU A 131 -21.23 15.38 27.25
N THR A 132 -21.45 16.50 26.57
CA THR A 132 -22.21 17.62 27.05
C THR A 132 -23.36 17.94 26.09
N LYS A 133 -24.37 18.75 26.54
CA LYS A 133 -25.46 19.21 25.65
C LYS A 133 -24.94 19.96 24.40
N GLY A 134 -23.74 20.59 24.47
CA GLY A 134 -23.16 21.41 23.41
C GLY A 134 -22.12 20.69 22.56
N GLY A 135 -21.69 19.49 22.95
CA GLY A 135 -20.64 18.77 22.28
C GLY A 135 -19.83 17.85 23.14
N LEU A 136 -18.60 17.59 22.75
CA LEU A 136 -17.66 16.74 23.45
C LEU A 136 -16.60 17.59 24.16
N ARG A 137 -16.44 17.41 25.46
CA ARG A 137 -15.43 18.09 26.28
C ARG A 137 -14.28 17.14 26.61
N VAL A 138 -13.07 17.55 26.30
CA VAL A 138 -11.83 16.86 26.67
C VAL A 138 -11.09 17.67 27.72
N ASP A 139 -10.65 17.00 28.78
CA ASP A 139 -9.83 17.61 29.86
C ASP A 139 -8.58 16.74 30.07
N THR A 140 -7.42 17.32 29.80
CA THR A 140 -6.11 16.63 29.96
C THR A 140 -5.54 16.81 31.37
N GLY A 141 -6.15 17.66 32.19
CA GLY A 141 -5.58 18.15 33.46
C GLY A 141 -4.76 19.42 33.28
N ALA A 142 -4.17 19.68 32.11
CA ALA A 142 -3.44 20.89 31.75
C ALA A 142 -4.28 21.83 30.87
N VAL A 143 -5.03 21.30 29.94
CA VAL A 143 -5.90 22.04 29.04
C VAL A 143 -7.27 21.37 28.96
N ARG A 144 -8.32 22.19 28.89
CA ARG A 144 -9.69 21.74 28.67
C ARG A 144 -10.26 22.41 27.44
N PHE A 145 -10.82 21.63 26.52
CA PHE A 145 -11.46 22.14 25.32
C PHE A 145 -12.76 21.41 24.98
N THR A 146 -13.61 22.10 24.22
CA THR A 146 -14.89 21.58 23.76
C THR A 146 -14.93 21.58 22.24
N ILE A 147 -15.41 20.48 21.66
CA ILE A 147 -15.72 20.34 20.24
C ILE A 147 -17.23 20.36 20.09
N ALA A 148 -17.76 21.32 19.35
CA ALA A 148 -19.20 21.50 19.22
C ALA A 148 -19.83 20.37 18.38
N ARG A 149 -21.06 19.97 18.76
CA ARG A 149 -22.01 19.21 17.95
C ARG A 149 -23.22 20.09 17.64
N GLY A 150 -23.74 20.08 16.43
CA GLY A 150 -24.91 20.87 16.06
C GLY A 150 -24.66 22.37 15.83
N LYS A 151 -23.40 22.82 15.84
CA LYS A 151 -22.96 24.16 15.45
C LYS A 151 -21.90 24.05 14.34
N PRO A 152 -21.68 25.11 13.52
CA PRO A 152 -20.60 25.13 12.55
C PRO A 152 -19.24 24.75 13.15
N PHE A 153 -18.49 23.90 12.48
CA PHE A 153 -17.21 23.42 13.00
C PHE A 153 -16.14 24.52 13.00
N GLY A 154 -15.58 24.78 14.17
CA GLY A 154 -14.56 25.81 14.39
C GLY A 154 -13.22 25.28 14.94
N LEU A 155 -13.01 23.99 14.97
CA LEU A 155 -11.94 23.25 15.65
C LEU A 155 -12.16 23.19 17.16
N PHE A 156 -12.14 24.34 17.86
CA PHE A 156 -12.49 24.47 19.27
C PHE A 156 -13.68 25.41 19.42
N GLU A 157 -14.71 25.00 20.12
CA GLU A 157 -15.82 25.86 20.55
C GLU A 157 -15.39 26.74 21.72
N SER A 158 -14.56 26.20 22.59
CA SER A 158 -13.90 26.88 23.67
C SER A 158 -12.66 26.11 24.11
N LEU A 159 -11.65 26.81 24.65
CA LEU A 159 -10.47 26.20 25.24
C LEU A 159 -9.97 27.03 26.40
N ALA A 160 -9.65 26.35 27.52
CA ALA A 160 -9.17 26.96 28.73
C ALA A 160 -7.95 26.26 29.32
N VAL A 161 -7.05 27.02 29.95
CA VAL A 161 -5.87 26.59 30.68
C VAL A 161 -5.95 27.12 32.11
N GLY A 162 -5.86 26.24 33.11
CA GLY A 162 -5.98 26.62 34.50
C GLY A 162 -7.29 27.38 34.83
N GLY A 163 -8.35 27.05 34.10
CA GLY A 163 -9.66 27.73 34.25
C GLY A 163 -9.79 29.06 33.49
N LYS A 164 -8.71 29.61 32.93
CA LYS A 164 -8.75 30.83 32.12
C LYS A 164 -9.01 30.48 30.64
N GLU A 165 -9.97 31.17 30.03
CA GLU A 165 -10.24 31.04 28.62
C GLU A 165 -9.04 31.54 27.80
N VAL A 166 -8.67 30.77 26.78
CA VAL A 166 -7.57 31.04 25.83
C VAL A 166 -8.10 31.17 24.41
N VAL A 167 -9.07 30.32 24.05
CA VAL A 167 -9.79 30.36 22.77
C VAL A 167 -11.28 30.39 23.07
N SER A 168 -11.96 31.41 22.58
CA SER A 168 -13.40 31.63 22.76
C SER A 168 -14.27 31.15 21.62
N GLY A 169 -13.65 30.61 20.56
CA GLY A 169 -14.32 30.06 19.39
C GLY A 169 -13.40 29.93 18.19
N GLY A 170 -13.96 29.50 17.09
CA GLY A 170 -13.24 29.40 15.85
C GLY A 170 -14.13 29.22 14.64
N ARG A 171 -13.52 29.23 13.48
CA ARG A 171 -14.19 29.04 12.17
C ARG A 171 -13.28 28.36 11.20
N VAL A 172 -13.77 27.30 10.57
CA VAL A 172 -13.07 26.62 9.45
C VAL A 172 -13.71 27.07 8.16
N THR A 173 -12.89 27.50 7.19
CA THR A 173 -13.38 27.99 5.90
C THR A 173 -12.49 27.52 4.76
N TYR A 174 -13.07 27.48 3.55
CA TYR A 174 -12.28 27.48 2.33
C TYR A 174 -12.85 28.47 1.32
N THR A 175 -12.00 28.99 0.44
CA THR A 175 -12.38 29.90 -0.61
C THR A 175 -12.17 29.23 -1.95
N GLN A 176 -13.26 29.02 -2.67
CA GLN A 176 -13.26 28.48 -4.03
C GLN A 176 -13.19 29.59 -5.06
N MET A 177 -12.49 29.33 -6.16
CA MET A 177 -12.48 30.17 -7.34
C MET A 177 -13.38 29.58 -8.42
N PHE A 178 -14.26 30.42 -8.98
CA PHE A 178 -15.17 30.07 -10.06
C PHE A 178 -14.81 30.89 -11.29
N GLY A 179 -14.71 30.30 -12.46
CA GLY A 179 -14.44 30.98 -13.70
C GLY A 179 -14.73 30.09 -14.89
N ARG A 180 -15.05 30.69 -16.02
CA ARG A 180 -15.50 29.97 -17.20
C ARG A 180 -14.43 29.79 -18.27
N GLU A 181 -13.37 30.58 -18.25
CA GLU A 181 -12.41 30.63 -19.35
C GLU A 181 -10.98 30.64 -18.82
N GLY A 182 -10.22 29.72 -19.33
CA GLY A 182 -8.77 29.69 -19.42
C GLY A 182 -7.94 30.10 -18.20
N TRP A 183 -6.85 29.47 -18.11
CA TRP A 183 -5.80 29.53 -17.08
C TRP A 183 -4.99 30.85 -17.06
N ASN A 184 -5.39 31.89 -17.72
CA ASN A 184 -4.62 33.13 -17.69
C ASN A 184 -5.06 33.98 -16.48
N ASP A 185 -4.11 34.67 -15.87
CA ASP A 185 -4.33 35.60 -14.77
C ASP A 185 -5.31 36.76 -15.12
N LYS A 186 -5.70 36.89 -16.37
CA LYS A 186 -6.59 37.90 -16.91
C LYS A 186 -8.05 37.51 -16.92
N SER A 187 -8.36 36.23 -16.66
CA SER A 187 -9.76 35.75 -16.57
C SER A 187 -10.45 36.27 -15.31
N PRO A 188 -11.71 36.72 -15.39
CA PRO A 188 -12.46 37.21 -14.24
C PRO A 188 -12.90 36.08 -13.33
N TRP A 189 -12.00 35.60 -12.52
CA TRP A 189 -12.31 34.59 -11.49
C TRP A 189 -13.08 35.25 -10.33
N LYS A 190 -14.25 34.69 -10.03
CA LYS A 190 -15.01 35.04 -8.82
C LYS A 190 -14.61 34.11 -7.69
N ALA A 191 -14.36 34.66 -6.52
CA ALA A 191 -14.05 33.87 -5.32
C ALA A 191 -15.23 33.90 -4.36
N ARG A 192 -15.60 32.72 -3.83
CA ARG A 192 -16.60 32.58 -2.76
C ARG A 192 -16.01 31.81 -1.60
N GLU A 193 -16.18 32.34 -0.37
CA GLU A 193 -15.79 31.63 0.86
C GLU A 193 -16.96 30.80 1.38
N PHE A 194 -16.68 29.57 1.76
CA PHE A 194 -17.60 28.65 2.39
C PHE A 194 -17.13 28.36 3.82
N ALA A 195 -18.05 28.35 4.76
CA ALA A 195 -17.77 27.93 6.14
C ALA A 195 -18.15 26.48 6.34
N ALA A 196 -17.41 25.80 7.21
CA ALA A 196 -17.77 24.45 7.62
C ALA A 196 -19.17 24.45 8.24
N GLY A 197 -19.98 23.49 7.84
CA GLY A 197 -21.27 23.20 8.49
C GLY A 197 -21.07 22.54 9.86
N SER A 198 -22.17 22.15 10.49
CA SER A 198 -22.13 21.35 11.72
C SER A 198 -21.52 19.99 11.42
N PRO A 199 -20.71 19.42 12.33
CA PRO A 199 -20.19 18.07 12.17
C PRO A 199 -21.32 17.05 11.99
N GLU A 200 -21.19 16.20 10.99
CA GLU A 200 -22.06 15.04 10.76
C GLU A 200 -21.61 13.84 11.60
N ARG A 201 -20.31 13.79 11.92
CA ARG A 201 -19.71 12.76 12.74
C ARG A 201 -18.71 13.35 13.71
N VAL A 202 -18.78 12.92 14.96
CA VAL A 202 -17.83 13.20 16.04
C VAL A 202 -17.62 11.92 16.81
N ASP A 203 -16.49 11.25 16.57
CA ASP A 203 -16.15 9.97 17.18
C ASP A 203 -14.95 10.11 18.10
N VAL A 204 -15.01 9.39 19.21
CA VAL A 204 -13.86 9.28 20.13
C VAL A 204 -13.12 8.00 19.79
N THR A 205 -11.88 8.13 19.35
CA THR A 205 -11.01 7.01 19.06
C THR A 205 -9.79 7.00 19.97
N TYR A 206 -9.17 5.84 20.18
CA TYR A 206 -8.03 5.68 21.10
C TYR A 206 -8.31 6.22 22.50
N ALA A 207 -9.56 6.15 22.97
CA ALA A 207 -9.95 6.61 24.30
C ALA A 207 -9.31 5.77 25.41
N GLY A 208 -8.51 6.40 26.26
CA GLY A 208 -7.85 5.74 27.37
C GLY A 208 -7.17 6.71 28.33
N PRO A 209 -6.44 6.20 29.30
CA PRO A 209 -5.88 7.03 30.35
C PRO A 209 -4.73 7.94 29.91
N MET A 210 -4.03 7.58 28.80
CA MET A 210 -2.87 8.34 28.33
C MET A 210 -3.21 9.26 27.17
N ARG A 211 -4.07 8.80 26.25
CA ARG A 211 -4.35 9.45 24.98
C ARG A 211 -5.83 9.38 24.63
N VAL A 212 -6.31 10.44 24.00
CA VAL A 212 -7.59 10.44 23.29
C VAL A 212 -7.41 11.08 21.92
N THR A 213 -8.13 10.59 20.93
CA THR A 213 -8.29 11.25 19.64
C THR A 213 -9.78 11.43 19.36
N VAL A 214 -10.17 12.65 19.00
CA VAL A 214 -11.51 12.96 18.53
C VAL A 214 -11.46 13.16 17.02
N GLU A 215 -12.19 12.34 16.30
CA GLU A 215 -12.33 12.43 14.84
C GLU A 215 -13.63 13.15 14.50
N VAL A 216 -13.53 14.17 13.66
CA VAL A 216 -14.65 15.01 13.24
C VAL A 216 -14.71 14.98 11.72
N ALA A 217 -15.93 14.87 11.17
CA ALA A 217 -16.15 14.97 9.72
C ALA A 217 -17.47 15.67 9.41
N GLY A 218 -17.54 16.38 8.30
CA GLY A 218 -18.74 17.06 7.82
C GLY A 218 -18.48 17.78 6.49
N HIS A 219 -19.44 18.58 6.06
CA HIS A 219 -19.38 19.33 4.80
C HIS A 219 -19.40 20.83 5.02
N PHE A 220 -18.94 21.58 4.01
CA PHE A 220 -19.07 23.03 3.99
C PHE A 220 -20.50 23.44 3.65
N ALA A 221 -21.02 24.39 4.44
CA ALA A 221 -22.39 24.85 4.28
C ALA A 221 -22.58 25.59 2.94
N GLU A 222 -23.69 25.33 2.27
CA GLU A 222 -24.10 25.96 0.99
C GLU A 222 -23.06 25.80 -0.15
N ASP A 223 -22.13 24.85 -0.02
CA ASP A 223 -21.18 24.56 -1.08
C ASP A 223 -21.85 23.74 -2.18
N PRO A 224 -21.96 24.29 -3.43
CA PRO A 224 -22.60 23.57 -4.52
C PRO A 224 -21.81 22.34 -5.00
N LEU A 225 -20.52 22.24 -4.68
CA LEU A 225 -19.68 21.10 -5.03
C LEU A 225 -19.57 20.07 -3.91
N GLY A 226 -20.11 20.39 -2.71
CA GLY A 226 -20.16 19.45 -1.60
C GLY A 226 -18.78 19.09 -1.04
N ALA A 227 -17.85 20.05 -1.01
CA ALA A 227 -16.57 19.83 -0.34
C ALA A 227 -16.77 19.51 1.13
N GLY A 228 -15.97 18.58 1.64
CA GLY A 228 -16.01 18.16 3.02
C GLY A 228 -14.79 18.60 3.82
N TYR A 229 -14.85 18.35 5.11
CA TYR A 229 -13.73 18.50 6.03
C TYR A 229 -13.62 17.29 6.95
N ARG A 230 -12.40 17.00 7.35
CA ARG A 230 -12.09 16.02 8.41
C ARG A 230 -11.07 16.62 9.37
N ALA A 231 -11.18 16.30 10.65
CA ALA A 231 -10.18 16.65 11.64
C ALA A 231 -9.95 15.49 12.61
N ALA A 232 -8.72 15.25 12.99
CA ALA A 232 -8.35 14.36 14.09
C ALA A 232 -7.61 15.20 15.13
N ILE A 233 -8.21 15.32 16.32
CA ILE A 233 -7.72 16.14 17.42
C ILE A 233 -7.24 15.19 18.52
N THR A 234 -5.93 15.14 18.75
CA THR A 234 -5.31 14.23 19.73
C THR A 234 -4.77 15.00 20.93
N ALA A 235 -5.14 14.55 22.11
CA ALA A 235 -4.69 15.10 23.37
C ALA A 235 -4.14 14.01 24.29
N TRP A 236 -3.23 14.39 25.21
CA TRP A 236 -2.51 13.48 26.09
C TRP A 236 -2.67 13.90 27.55
N ALA A 237 -2.68 12.93 28.44
CA ALA A 237 -2.83 13.17 29.87
C ALA A 237 -1.74 14.13 30.40
N GLY A 238 -2.13 15.15 31.17
CA GLY A 238 -1.22 16.12 31.73
C GLY A 238 -0.56 17.08 30.74
N SER A 239 -0.83 16.98 29.44
CA SER A 239 -0.19 17.81 28.42
C SER A 239 -1.02 19.04 28.06
N SER A 240 -0.36 20.19 27.90
CA SER A 240 -0.92 21.40 27.29
C SER A 240 -0.89 21.36 25.76
N ARG A 241 -0.23 20.33 25.15
CA ARG A 241 -0.12 20.15 23.72
C ARG A 241 -1.31 19.42 23.15
N VAL A 242 -1.83 19.93 22.03
CA VAL A 242 -2.89 19.31 21.25
C VAL A 242 -2.41 19.16 19.80
N TYR A 243 -2.52 17.97 19.28
CA TYR A 243 -2.13 17.62 17.91
C TYR A 243 -3.36 17.61 17.01
N VAL A 244 -3.32 18.35 15.93
CA VAL A 244 -4.46 18.48 15.01
C VAL A 244 -4.02 18.09 13.60
N ARG A 245 -4.71 17.12 13.02
CA ARG A 245 -4.68 16.83 11.59
C ARG A 245 -6.00 17.31 11.01
N TYR A 246 -5.93 18.21 10.06
CA TYR A 246 -7.09 18.75 9.35
C TYR A 246 -6.97 18.52 7.86
N SER A 247 -8.04 18.04 7.23
CA SER A 247 -8.11 17.80 5.79
C SER A 247 -9.29 18.52 5.17
N LEU A 248 -9.03 19.28 4.12
CA LEU A 248 -10.03 19.72 3.16
C LEU A 248 -10.24 18.58 2.17
N CYS A 249 -11.49 18.14 2.01
CA CYS A 249 -11.84 16.94 1.28
C CYS A 249 -12.67 17.29 0.05
N ASN A 250 -12.30 16.72 -1.10
CA ASN A 250 -13.11 16.72 -2.30
C ASN A 250 -13.57 15.28 -2.58
N SER A 251 -14.43 14.76 -1.70
CA SER A 251 -14.86 13.35 -1.72
C SER A 251 -16.18 13.15 -2.45
N ASN A 252 -16.77 14.20 -3.02
CA ASN A 252 -18.07 14.12 -3.68
C ASN A 252 -17.95 13.41 -5.03
N ALA A 253 -18.13 12.11 -5.00
CA ALA A 253 -18.08 11.26 -6.18
C ALA A 253 -19.20 11.50 -7.21
N ASP A 254 -20.33 12.08 -6.82
CA ASP A 254 -21.43 12.38 -7.76
C ASP A 254 -21.06 13.48 -8.76
N ARG A 255 -20.21 14.39 -8.38
CA ARG A 255 -19.91 15.58 -9.19
C ARG A 255 -18.56 15.53 -9.90
N ARG A 256 -17.62 14.78 -9.40
CA ARG A 256 -16.28 14.50 -10.00
C ARG A 256 -15.63 15.72 -10.61
N THR A 257 -15.54 16.71 -9.82
CA THR A 257 -15.12 18.03 -10.23
C THR A 257 -13.91 18.39 -9.37
N ALA A 258 -12.78 18.72 -10.02
CA ALA A 258 -11.69 19.33 -9.31
C ALA A 258 -12.11 20.73 -8.80
N ILE A 259 -11.71 21.05 -7.58
CA ILE A 259 -12.04 22.32 -6.94
C ILE A 259 -10.81 23.23 -7.02
N LEU A 260 -10.93 24.41 -7.59
CA LEU A 260 -9.87 25.41 -7.53
C LEU A 260 -9.97 26.20 -6.23
N VAL A 261 -9.05 25.92 -5.32
CA VAL A 261 -9.01 26.49 -3.97
C VAL A 261 -8.05 27.67 -3.93
N LYS A 262 -8.54 28.83 -3.54
CA LYS A 262 -7.74 30.02 -3.29
C LYS A 262 -7.13 30.02 -1.90
N ARG A 263 -7.87 29.52 -0.91
CA ARG A 263 -7.49 29.48 0.51
C ARG A 263 -8.24 28.38 1.24
N SER A 264 -7.57 27.70 2.17
CA SER A 264 -8.20 26.86 3.20
C SER A 264 -7.63 27.26 4.54
N ALA A 265 -8.49 27.60 5.51
CA ALA A 265 -8.06 28.20 6.76
C ALA A 265 -8.85 27.71 7.96
N ILE A 266 -8.17 27.51 9.08
CA ILE A 266 -8.73 27.45 10.42
C ILE A 266 -8.45 28.81 11.07
N ARG A 267 -9.48 29.47 11.58
CA ARG A 267 -9.38 30.71 12.31
C ARG A 267 -9.83 30.47 13.74
N LEU A 268 -9.02 30.89 14.72
CA LEU A 268 -9.32 30.80 16.14
C LEU A 268 -9.48 32.22 16.71
N ASP A 269 -10.48 32.41 17.51
CA ASP A 269 -10.71 33.67 18.25
C ASP A 269 -10.05 33.53 19.62
N LEU A 270 -8.92 34.23 19.80
CA LEU A 270 -8.17 34.26 21.07
C LEU A 270 -8.92 35.12 22.09
N ALA A 271 -8.85 34.75 23.36
CA ALA A 271 -9.48 35.50 24.42
C ALA A 271 -8.96 36.95 24.49
N ASP A 272 -7.65 37.13 24.30
CA ASP A 272 -7.02 38.44 24.16
C ASP A 272 -5.92 38.45 23.09
N ALA A 273 -5.70 39.61 22.47
CA ALA A 273 -4.73 39.78 21.38
C ALA A 273 -3.28 39.61 21.82
N GLY A 274 -2.99 39.95 23.08
CA GLY A 274 -1.63 40.14 23.53
C GLY A 274 -0.95 41.36 22.89
N LEU A 275 0.15 41.83 23.45
CA LEU A 275 0.90 42.97 22.95
C LEU A 275 2.01 42.57 21.95
N LYS A 276 2.40 41.33 21.98
CA LYS A 276 3.53 40.78 21.21
C LYS A 276 3.17 39.49 20.53
N THR A 277 3.71 39.31 19.31
CA THR A 277 3.70 38.06 18.57
C THR A 277 5.14 37.66 18.28
N VAL A 278 5.43 36.35 18.39
CA VAL A 278 6.73 35.83 17.98
C VAL A 278 6.55 34.89 16.80
N LEU A 279 7.34 35.08 15.78
CA LEU A 279 7.31 34.29 14.54
C LEU A 279 8.58 33.43 14.46
N GLY A 280 8.41 32.14 14.21
CA GLY A 280 9.50 31.20 13.91
C GLY A 280 9.92 31.29 12.43
N ALA A 281 10.59 32.39 12.07
CA ALA A 281 11.30 32.53 10.80
C ALA A 281 12.60 31.68 10.80
N ALA A 282 13.61 31.98 9.99
CA ALA A 282 14.93 31.33 10.12
C ALA A 282 15.57 31.63 11.49
N GLU A 283 15.36 32.86 11.97
CA GLU A 283 15.58 33.25 13.36
C GLU A 283 14.26 33.82 13.91
N PRO A 284 13.97 33.63 15.19
CA PRO A 284 12.75 34.15 15.81
C PRO A 284 12.64 35.67 15.72
N LEU A 285 11.46 36.16 15.31
CA LEU A 285 11.15 37.57 15.16
C LEU A 285 10.03 37.97 16.12
N THR A 286 10.28 38.97 17.01
CA THR A 286 9.24 39.56 17.86
C THR A 286 8.59 40.74 17.15
N THR A 287 7.26 40.77 17.12
CA THR A 287 6.46 41.78 16.43
C THR A 287 5.28 42.24 17.28
N GLY A 288 4.47 43.17 16.79
CA GLY A 288 3.17 43.54 17.34
C GLY A 288 2.08 42.51 17.10
N PRO A 289 0.82 42.82 17.43
CA PRO A 289 -0.31 41.88 17.38
C PRO A 289 -0.82 41.58 15.95
N VAL A 290 -0.27 42.22 14.94
CA VAL A 290 -0.60 41.97 13.53
C VAL A 290 0.63 41.46 12.80
N ALA A 291 0.69 40.18 12.58
CA ALA A 291 1.88 39.52 12.02
C ALA A 291 1.55 38.25 11.21
N SER A 292 2.48 37.85 10.35
CA SER A 292 2.35 36.59 9.62
C SER A 292 3.69 35.99 9.20
N LEU A 293 3.73 34.68 9.19
CA LEU A 293 4.78 33.84 8.60
C LEU A 293 4.20 33.08 7.41
N HIS A 294 4.74 33.30 6.24
CA HIS A 294 4.20 32.81 4.97
C HIS A 294 5.28 32.11 4.15
N GLN A 295 5.07 30.83 3.85
CA GLN A 295 5.85 30.04 2.90
C GLN A 295 5.07 29.95 1.59
N GLY A 296 5.48 30.72 0.58
CA GLY A 296 4.78 30.77 -0.71
C GLY A 296 5.31 29.79 -1.75
N LEU A 297 6.55 29.32 -1.59
CA LEU A 297 7.26 28.39 -2.48
C LEU A 297 8.17 27.48 -1.67
N LEU A 298 8.57 26.36 -2.28
CA LEU A 298 9.71 25.61 -1.79
C LEU A 298 11.00 26.40 -1.99
N LEU A 299 11.87 26.33 -1.00
CA LEU A 299 13.22 26.89 -1.11
C LEU A 299 14.01 26.03 -2.10
N SER A 300 14.40 26.63 -3.21
CA SER A 300 15.18 25.96 -4.25
C SER A 300 16.53 26.66 -4.41
N PRO A 301 17.65 25.92 -4.46
CA PRO A 301 18.94 26.50 -4.81
C PRO A 301 18.98 27.07 -6.24
N ALA A 302 18.03 26.71 -7.09
CA ALA A 302 18.07 27.01 -8.52
C ALA A 302 17.69 28.45 -8.88
N ASP A 303 16.99 29.18 -8.00
CA ASP A 303 16.67 30.61 -8.22
C ASP A 303 16.64 31.41 -6.91
N PRO A 304 17.79 31.87 -6.44
CA PRO A 304 17.90 32.65 -5.20
C PRO A 304 17.29 34.08 -5.30
N LYS A 305 16.83 34.51 -6.47
CA LYS A 305 16.21 35.81 -6.66
C LYS A 305 14.75 35.83 -6.22
N VAL A 306 14.09 34.68 -6.17
CA VAL A 306 12.68 34.59 -5.84
C VAL A 306 12.51 34.38 -4.33
N ALA A 307 11.75 35.26 -3.69
CA ALA A 307 11.40 35.10 -2.29
C ALA A 307 10.51 33.86 -2.11
N ALA A 308 10.97 32.88 -1.34
CA ALA A 308 10.22 31.64 -1.07
C ALA A 308 9.43 31.75 0.24
N ALA A 309 9.95 32.45 1.27
CA ALA A 309 9.28 32.67 2.53
C ALA A 309 9.34 34.14 2.96
N ARG A 310 8.37 34.58 3.76
CA ARG A 310 8.30 35.94 4.30
C ARG A 310 7.76 35.94 5.71
N ALA A 311 8.36 36.77 6.58
CA ALA A 311 7.74 37.22 7.81
C ALA A 311 7.34 38.69 7.66
N SER A 312 6.14 39.05 8.08
CA SER A 312 5.59 40.40 7.95
C SER A 312 4.86 40.79 9.21
N ALA A 313 4.92 42.10 9.54
CA ALA A 313 4.10 42.72 10.56
C ALA A 313 3.60 44.09 10.07
N ASP A 314 2.37 44.46 10.43
CA ASP A 314 1.73 45.72 10.05
C ASP A 314 1.86 46.02 8.56
N ASN A 315 1.66 45.00 7.71
CA ASN A 315 1.81 45.01 6.27
C ASN A 315 3.24 45.35 5.73
N LYS A 316 4.25 45.32 6.60
CA LYS A 316 5.65 45.46 6.22
C LYS A 316 6.35 44.11 6.25
N ILE A 317 7.17 43.84 5.25
CA ILE A 317 8.04 42.64 5.20
C ILE A 317 9.23 42.92 6.11
N LEU A 318 9.38 42.08 7.13
CA LEU A 318 10.48 42.15 8.08
C LEU A 318 11.63 41.20 7.71
N TRP A 319 11.30 40.10 7.07
CA TRP A 319 12.25 39.05 6.71
C TRP A 319 11.80 38.36 5.42
N THR A 320 12.79 37.91 4.65
CA THR A 320 12.57 37.15 3.42
C THR A 320 13.57 36.01 3.34
N GLY A 321 13.06 34.79 3.27
CA GLY A 321 13.83 33.56 3.02
C GLY A 321 13.95 33.28 1.53
N ARG A 322 15.16 32.99 1.03
CA ARG A 322 15.45 32.70 -0.38
C ARG A 322 16.24 31.42 -0.58
N GLU A 323 17.07 31.05 0.38
CA GLU A 323 17.97 29.92 0.34
C GLU A 323 17.57 28.84 1.36
N ALA A 324 18.07 27.63 1.21
CA ALA A 324 17.76 26.52 2.11
C ALA A 324 18.09 26.82 3.59
N LYS A 325 19.16 27.60 3.86
CA LYS A 325 19.50 28.06 5.20
C LYS A 325 18.46 29.00 5.83
N ASP A 326 17.64 29.65 5.00
CA ASP A 326 16.61 30.59 5.39
C ASP A 326 15.26 29.89 5.63
N GLN A 327 15.24 28.58 5.83
CA GLN A 327 14.01 27.85 6.03
C GLN A 327 13.34 28.26 7.32
N PRO A 328 12.05 28.68 7.29
CA PRO A 328 11.35 29.08 8.51
C PRO A 328 11.10 27.88 9.43
N ALA A 329 11.23 28.12 10.72
CA ALA A 329 10.92 27.11 11.74
C ALA A 329 9.42 26.75 11.79
N GLY A 330 8.56 27.58 11.19
CA GLY A 330 7.17 27.23 10.90
C GLY A 330 6.22 27.32 12.11
N TRP A 331 6.47 28.21 13.06
CA TRP A 331 5.62 28.40 14.21
C TRP A 331 5.30 29.88 14.50
N ILE A 332 4.25 30.09 15.30
CA ILE A 332 3.84 31.40 15.82
C ILE A 332 3.43 31.27 17.28
N VAL A 333 3.77 32.30 18.08
CA VAL A 333 3.22 32.50 19.44
C VAL A 333 2.45 33.80 19.47
N ALA A 334 1.17 33.75 19.85
CA ALA A 334 0.29 34.91 19.84
C ALA A 334 -0.76 34.81 20.94
N GLY A 335 -1.38 35.94 21.30
CA GLY A 335 -2.46 36.03 22.27
C GLY A 335 -2.03 36.14 23.75
N MET A 336 -3.04 36.29 24.60
CA MET A 336 -2.87 36.34 26.05
C MET A 336 -4.06 35.63 26.75
N PRO A 337 -3.85 34.47 27.39
CA PRO A 337 -2.60 33.72 27.48
C PRO A 337 -1.99 33.31 26.12
N PRO A 338 -0.65 33.10 26.08
CA PRO A 338 0.01 32.82 24.80
C PRO A 338 -0.37 31.44 24.25
N VAL A 339 -0.58 31.39 22.95
CA VAL A 339 -0.83 30.18 22.19
C VAL A 339 0.31 29.99 21.19
N TYR A 340 1.01 28.87 21.29
CA TYR A 340 1.97 28.43 20.31
C TYR A 340 1.27 27.55 19.28
N VAL A 341 1.58 27.74 18.00
CA VAL A 341 1.18 26.82 16.94
C VAL A 341 2.35 26.58 15.99
N CYS A 342 2.66 25.31 15.76
CA CYS A 342 3.57 24.88 14.71
C CYS A 342 2.77 24.23 13.57
N ASP A 343 2.94 24.73 12.35
CA ASP A 343 2.54 24.04 11.14
C ASP A 343 3.68 23.11 10.69
N ARG A 344 3.52 21.82 10.89
CA ARG A 344 4.54 20.81 10.59
C ARG A 344 4.92 20.76 9.12
N LEU A 345 4.04 21.20 8.24
CA LEU A 345 4.16 21.11 6.79
C LEU A 345 4.49 22.47 6.12
N LEU A 346 4.67 23.54 6.90
CA LEU A 346 4.85 24.88 6.37
C LEU A 346 6.03 24.96 5.39
N ALA A 347 7.14 24.34 5.74
CA ALA A 347 8.36 24.37 4.97
C ALA A 347 8.37 23.39 3.77
N THR A 348 7.53 22.34 3.81
CA THR A 348 7.57 21.24 2.83
C THR A 348 6.42 21.27 1.84
N ASN A 349 5.29 21.89 2.19
CA ASN A 349 4.07 21.91 1.39
C ASN A 349 3.57 23.34 1.18
N PRO A 350 4.19 24.18 0.35
CA PRO A 350 3.73 25.51 0.07
C PRO A 350 2.45 25.51 -0.80
N ALA A 351 1.63 26.59 -0.85
CA ALA A 351 1.81 27.79 -0.07
C ALA A 351 0.98 27.71 1.22
N ARG A 352 1.62 27.99 2.32
CA ARG A 352 1.02 27.92 3.66
C ARG A 352 1.32 29.16 4.45
N ARG A 353 0.45 29.53 5.41
CA ARG A 353 0.61 30.75 6.18
C ARG A 353 0.08 30.58 7.60
N LEU A 354 0.83 31.07 8.55
CA LEU A 354 0.40 31.35 9.93
C LEU A 354 0.28 32.87 10.08
N ALA A 355 -0.83 33.35 10.62
CA ALA A 355 -1.05 34.77 10.79
C ALA A 355 -1.86 35.08 12.03
N VAL A 356 -1.63 36.25 12.59
CA VAL A 356 -2.45 36.83 13.66
C VAL A 356 -2.85 38.27 13.28
N ASP A 357 -4.09 38.62 13.59
CA ASP A 357 -4.64 39.96 13.42
C ASP A 357 -5.47 40.30 14.68
N GLY A 358 -4.83 40.93 15.63
CA GLY A 358 -5.40 41.14 16.95
C GLY A 358 -5.73 39.82 17.65
N LYS A 359 -7.00 39.58 17.91
CA LYS A 359 -7.48 38.34 18.54
C LYS A 359 -7.67 37.16 17.57
N ARG A 360 -7.46 37.34 16.30
CA ARG A 360 -7.68 36.29 15.26
C ARG A 360 -6.40 35.62 14.88
N LEU A 361 -6.26 34.37 15.26
CA LEU A 361 -5.19 33.49 14.80
C LEU A 361 -5.68 32.69 13.60
N ALA A 362 -4.99 32.78 12.46
CA ALA A 362 -5.33 32.10 11.21
C ALA A 362 -4.23 31.10 10.80
N LEU A 363 -4.63 29.87 10.51
CA LEU A 363 -3.80 28.78 10.05
C LEU A 363 -4.26 28.45 8.61
N GLU A 364 -3.51 28.90 7.61
CA GLU A 364 -3.87 28.70 6.22
C GLU A 364 -3.08 27.50 5.66
N GLY A 365 -3.72 26.36 5.55
CA GLY A 365 -3.14 25.15 4.94
C GLY A 365 -2.99 25.28 3.44
N ILE A 366 -3.85 26.07 2.79
CA ILE A 366 -3.70 26.56 1.43
C ILE A 366 -3.75 28.08 1.51
N ALA A 367 -2.66 28.73 1.14
CA ALA A 367 -2.51 30.19 1.14
C ALA A 367 -2.25 30.72 -0.27
N LYS A 368 -2.33 32.03 -0.46
CA LYS A 368 -1.98 32.69 -1.73
C LYS A 368 -0.48 32.52 -1.99
N ARG A 369 -0.09 32.19 -3.22
CA ARG A 369 1.31 32.26 -3.65
C ARG A 369 1.76 33.72 -3.75
N PHE A 370 3.08 33.96 -3.71
CA PHE A 370 3.64 35.29 -3.90
C PHE A 370 3.39 35.80 -5.31
N ASP A 371 3.20 37.12 -5.46
CA ASP A 371 3.15 37.75 -6.77
C ASP A 371 4.53 37.61 -7.46
N GLY A 372 4.51 37.36 -8.76
CA GLY A 372 5.75 37.13 -9.52
C GLY A 372 6.32 35.70 -9.41
N THR A 373 5.64 34.80 -8.70
CA THR A 373 6.00 33.40 -8.75
C THR A 373 5.79 32.89 -10.16
N PRO A 374 6.83 32.34 -10.82
CA PRO A 374 6.64 31.77 -12.14
C PRO A 374 5.60 30.65 -12.07
N ASP A 375 4.57 30.73 -12.89
CA ASP A 375 3.86 29.50 -13.23
C ASP A 375 4.89 28.58 -13.86
N ASN A 376 4.96 27.35 -13.43
CA ASN A 376 5.83 26.36 -14.07
C ASN A 376 5.29 26.02 -15.48
N GLN A 377 5.14 27.08 -16.28
CA GLN A 377 4.73 27.03 -17.66
C GLN A 377 5.83 26.39 -18.48
N GLY A 378 5.90 25.12 -18.51
CA GLY A 378 6.70 24.50 -19.54
C GLY A 378 7.46 23.26 -19.16
N ARG A 379 7.60 22.94 -17.89
CA ARG A 379 8.32 21.70 -17.58
C ARG A 379 7.44 20.57 -17.11
N ARG A 380 6.34 20.81 -16.40
CA ARG A 380 5.40 19.74 -16.02
C ARG A 380 4.01 20.28 -15.69
N ARG A 381 3.05 19.89 -16.49
CA ARG A 381 1.65 20.32 -16.46
C ARG A 381 0.84 19.76 -15.28
N SER A 382 1.49 19.15 -14.33
CA SER A 382 0.93 18.32 -13.26
C SER A 382 0.94 18.95 -11.89
N GLN A 383 1.32 20.19 -11.78
CA GLN A 383 1.34 20.81 -10.46
C GLN A 383 -0.08 21.19 -10.03
N PRO A 384 -0.46 20.90 -8.76
CA PRO A 384 -1.74 21.32 -8.24
C PRO A 384 -1.86 22.83 -8.14
N TRP A 385 -0.74 23.54 -8.13
CA TRP A 385 -0.70 24.99 -8.16
C TRP A 385 -0.65 25.49 -9.60
N GLN A 386 -1.71 26.20 -9.99
CA GLN A 386 -1.74 26.90 -11.25
C GLN A 386 -2.23 28.32 -11.01
N GLY A 387 -1.45 29.28 -11.45
CA GLY A 387 -1.71 30.67 -11.17
C GLY A 387 -1.79 30.94 -9.66
N ARG A 388 -2.91 31.47 -9.20
CA ARG A 388 -3.13 31.87 -7.80
C ARG A 388 -3.94 30.85 -6.98
N GLY A 389 -4.25 29.68 -7.53
CA GLY A 389 -5.08 28.67 -6.89
C GLY A 389 -4.45 27.30 -6.81
N PHE A 390 -4.96 26.50 -5.92
CA PHE A 390 -4.62 25.10 -5.74
C PHE A 390 -5.74 24.21 -6.26
N TRP A 391 -5.44 23.30 -7.18
CA TRP A 391 -6.39 22.30 -7.63
C TRP A 391 -6.48 21.15 -6.65
N LEU A 392 -7.61 21.07 -5.98
CA LEU A 392 -7.98 19.88 -5.21
C LEU A 392 -8.78 18.96 -6.14
N TYR A 393 -8.15 17.90 -6.56
CA TYR A 393 -8.77 16.94 -7.48
C TYR A 393 -9.94 16.21 -6.83
N ASP A 394 -10.79 15.60 -7.66
CA ASP A 394 -11.87 14.74 -7.18
C ASP A 394 -11.36 13.57 -6.35
N CYS A 395 -12.10 13.17 -5.34
CA CYS A 395 -11.73 12.14 -4.36
C CYS A 395 -10.32 12.32 -3.79
N SER A 396 -9.86 13.55 -3.57
CA SER A 396 -8.59 13.90 -2.95
C SER A 396 -8.78 14.70 -1.70
N HIS A 397 -7.78 14.60 -0.83
CA HIS A 397 -7.68 15.43 0.37
C HIS A 397 -6.49 16.39 0.25
N HIS A 398 -6.55 17.50 0.98
CA HIS A 398 -5.42 18.34 1.29
C HIS A 398 -5.27 18.43 2.80
N THR A 399 -4.28 17.77 3.35
CA THR A 399 -4.08 17.64 4.79
C THR A 399 -3.08 18.64 5.32
N SER A 400 -3.41 19.18 6.48
CA SER A 400 -2.57 20.05 7.29
C SER A 400 -2.37 19.43 8.67
N GLU A 401 -1.18 19.58 9.23
CA GLU A 401 -0.84 19.04 10.55
C GLU A 401 -0.29 20.15 11.43
N TYR A 402 -0.98 20.39 12.54
CA TYR A 402 -0.64 21.44 13.51
C TYR A 402 -0.35 20.82 14.87
N VAL A 403 0.61 21.44 15.59
CA VAL A 403 0.86 21.18 17.00
C VAL A 403 0.63 22.50 17.75
N PHE A 404 -0.37 22.48 18.60
CA PHE A 404 -0.64 23.57 19.54
C PHE A 404 0.06 23.29 20.86
N ASP A 405 0.56 24.35 21.52
CA ASP A 405 0.88 24.34 22.95
C ASP A 405 0.23 25.56 23.62
N PHE A 406 -0.61 25.30 24.59
CA PHE A 406 -1.36 26.33 25.31
C PHE A 406 -0.68 26.78 26.61
N ALA A 407 0.50 26.28 26.87
CA ALA A 407 1.43 26.74 27.91
C ALA A 407 2.88 26.74 27.35
N PRO A 408 3.12 27.49 26.25
CA PRO A 408 4.38 27.42 25.53
C PRO A 408 5.55 27.95 26.35
N PRO A 409 6.78 27.52 26.07
CA PRO A 409 7.96 28.12 26.63
C PRO A 409 8.06 29.62 26.29
N ALA A 410 8.55 30.42 27.21
CA ALA A 410 8.78 31.85 27.00
C ALA A 410 10.01 32.11 26.07
N ASP A 411 10.98 31.20 26.07
CA ASP A 411 12.18 31.29 25.26
C ASP A 411 11.93 30.87 23.80
N PRO A 412 12.19 31.74 22.81
CA PRO A 412 12.05 31.41 21.41
C PRO A 412 12.90 30.21 20.94
N ALA A 413 14.10 30.00 21.53
CA ALA A 413 14.92 28.86 21.18
C ALA A 413 14.27 27.53 21.62
N ALA A 414 13.56 27.54 22.75
CA ALA A 414 12.76 26.39 23.18
C ALA A 414 11.53 26.18 22.28
N CYS A 415 10.97 27.26 21.71
CA CYS A 415 9.92 27.14 20.67
C CYS A 415 10.44 26.53 19.38
N ASP A 416 11.66 26.84 18.94
CA ASP A 416 12.32 26.18 17.79
C ASP A 416 12.58 24.71 18.07
N ALA A 417 13.04 24.36 19.28
CA ALA A 417 13.20 22.98 19.68
C ALA A 417 11.87 22.21 19.65
N LEU A 418 10.79 22.86 20.13
CA LEU A 418 9.44 22.30 20.07
C LEU A 418 8.96 22.08 18.62
N ALA A 419 9.27 23.00 17.69
CA ALA A 419 8.97 22.85 16.28
C ALA A 419 9.74 21.68 15.63
N LYS A 420 11.04 21.53 15.96
CA LYS A 420 11.84 20.37 15.53
C LYS A 420 11.25 19.07 16.10
N ALA A 421 10.86 19.07 17.36
CA ALA A 421 10.17 17.95 18.00
C ALA A 421 8.88 17.59 17.28
N ALA A 422 8.05 18.58 17.00
CA ALA A 422 6.77 18.40 16.32
C ALA A 422 6.92 17.77 14.92
N ARG A 423 7.95 18.17 14.17
CA ARG A 423 8.27 17.56 12.84
C ARG A 423 8.83 16.15 12.95
N ASN A 424 9.58 15.85 13.99
CA ASN A 424 10.24 14.56 14.21
C ASN A 424 9.61 13.83 15.40
N ARG A 425 8.42 13.29 15.21
CA ARG A 425 7.70 12.54 16.24
C ARG A 425 8.50 11.35 16.72
N LEU A 426 8.43 11.08 18.02
CA LEU A 426 8.96 9.86 18.59
C LEU A 426 8.01 8.69 18.29
N TRP A 427 8.59 7.58 17.92
CA TRP A 427 7.90 6.32 17.70
C TRP A 427 8.52 5.23 18.56
N VAL A 428 7.70 4.39 19.16
CA VAL A 428 8.18 3.17 19.81
C VAL A 428 8.07 2.02 18.80
N LEU A 429 9.16 1.28 18.66
CA LEU A 429 9.30 0.26 17.62
C LEU A 429 9.95 -0.99 18.22
N ALA A 430 9.48 -2.17 17.80
CA ALA A 430 10.11 -3.43 18.10
C ALA A 430 11.33 -3.67 17.18
N PRO A 431 12.27 -4.53 17.54
CA PRO A 431 13.38 -4.89 16.65
C PRO A 431 12.90 -5.71 15.44
N GLY A 432 13.61 -5.57 14.31
CA GLY A 432 13.30 -6.27 13.06
C GLY A 432 13.05 -7.78 13.22
N PRO A 433 13.92 -8.54 13.93
CA PRO A 433 13.69 -9.96 14.19
C PRO A 433 12.35 -10.28 14.87
N TYR A 434 11.87 -9.43 15.76
CA TYR A 434 10.60 -9.64 16.43
C TYR A 434 9.41 -9.53 15.46
N TYR A 435 9.44 -8.57 14.54
CA TYR A 435 8.41 -8.49 13.48
C TYR A 435 8.41 -9.75 12.62
N SER A 436 9.60 -10.26 12.34
CA SER A 436 9.81 -11.50 11.61
C SER A 436 9.19 -12.71 12.33
N ASP A 437 9.50 -12.86 13.61
CA ASP A 437 9.03 -13.99 14.43
C ASP A 437 7.50 -13.98 14.59
N CYS A 438 6.91 -12.79 14.55
CA CYS A 438 5.46 -12.62 14.57
C CYS A 438 4.80 -12.89 13.21
N ASP A 439 5.54 -13.16 12.13
CA ASP A 439 5.02 -13.32 10.75
C ASP A 439 4.01 -12.23 10.39
N VAL A 440 4.39 -10.99 10.63
CA VAL A 440 3.54 -9.85 10.34
C VAL A 440 3.58 -9.49 8.86
N LEU A 441 2.53 -8.83 8.39
CA LEU A 441 2.39 -8.39 7.01
C LEU A 441 2.41 -9.55 5.99
N GLY A 442 2.27 -10.79 6.45
CA GLY A 442 2.23 -11.99 5.62
C GLY A 442 3.50 -12.24 4.80
N THR A 443 4.63 -11.67 5.23
CA THR A 443 5.90 -11.78 4.49
C THR A 443 6.86 -12.81 5.06
N GLY A 444 6.60 -13.30 6.28
CA GLY A 444 7.49 -14.22 7.03
C GLY A 444 8.74 -13.52 7.56
N PRO A 445 9.73 -14.28 8.05
CA PRO A 445 10.96 -13.72 8.57
C PRO A 445 11.65 -12.83 7.55
N PHE A 446 12.13 -11.68 7.99
CA PHE A 446 12.86 -10.76 7.13
C PHE A 446 14.34 -11.08 7.13
N GLY A 447 14.96 -11.07 5.97
CA GLY A 447 16.40 -11.29 5.82
C GLY A 447 17.05 -10.18 5.00
N THR A 448 18.31 -9.95 5.24
CA THR A 448 19.16 -9.08 4.43
C THR A 448 20.42 -9.81 4.02
N GLN A 449 21.00 -9.42 2.91
CA GLN A 449 22.30 -9.89 2.45
C GLN A 449 23.23 -8.70 2.25
N ALA A 450 24.51 -8.86 2.58
CA ALA A 450 25.50 -7.79 2.43
C ALA A 450 25.59 -7.30 0.97
N ASP A 451 25.53 -8.21 0.00
CA ASP A 451 25.55 -7.89 -1.42
C ASP A 451 24.33 -7.06 -1.85
N GLU A 452 23.17 -7.33 -1.26
CA GLU A 452 21.95 -6.55 -1.49
C GLU A 452 22.11 -5.12 -1.01
N MET A 453 22.59 -4.95 0.22
CA MET A 453 22.79 -3.63 0.79
C MET A 453 23.85 -2.83 0.02
N ALA A 454 24.90 -3.50 -0.47
CA ALA A 454 25.91 -2.88 -1.33
C ALA A 454 25.31 -2.41 -2.67
N VAL A 455 24.39 -3.18 -3.25
CA VAL A 455 23.68 -2.79 -4.48
C VAL A 455 22.79 -1.57 -4.22
N TYR A 456 22.03 -1.55 -3.15
CA TYR A 456 21.18 -0.39 -2.82
C TYR A 456 22.00 0.85 -2.56
N LYS A 457 23.12 0.75 -1.82
CA LYS A 457 24.05 1.85 -1.59
C LYS A 457 24.63 2.40 -2.88
N LYS A 458 25.07 1.51 -3.79
CA LYS A 458 25.60 1.91 -5.10
C LYS A 458 24.58 2.67 -5.94
N TRP A 459 23.32 2.39 -5.77
CA TRP A 459 22.23 3.04 -6.51
C TRP A 459 21.63 4.25 -5.80
N GLY A 460 22.22 4.69 -4.68
CA GLY A 460 21.75 5.82 -3.90
C GLY A 460 20.43 5.56 -3.20
N TRP A 461 20.06 4.29 -3.01
CA TRP A 461 18.85 3.89 -2.31
C TRP A 461 19.11 3.39 -0.88
N ALA A 462 20.37 3.28 -0.49
CA ALA A 462 20.72 3.12 0.91
C ALA A 462 20.40 4.41 1.66
N TRP A 463 19.94 4.29 2.88
CA TRP A 463 19.81 5.41 3.76
C TRP A 463 21.17 6.12 3.89
N ASP A 464 21.22 7.39 3.50
CA ASP A 464 22.37 8.26 3.72
C ASP A 464 21.87 9.48 4.48
N GLU A 465 22.22 9.54 5.75
CA GLU A 465 21.87 10.63 6.65
C GLU A 465 22.31 12.01 6.11
N LYS A 466 23.34 12.03 5.26
CA LYS A 466 23.84 13.26 4.65
C LYS A 466 22.99 13.74 3.45
N GLN A 467 22.28 12.83 2.80
CA GLN A 467 21.47 13.16 1.61
C GLN A 467 20.01 13.46 1.93
N VAL A 468 19.53 13.00 3.07
CA VAL A 468 18.16 13.29 3.53
C VAL A 468 18.26 13.92 4.90
N PRO A 469 18.19 15.25 5.01
CA PRO A 469 18.17 15.92 6.31
C PRO A 469 17.04 15.36 7.15
N HIS A 470 17.32 14.91 8.34
CA HIS A 470 16.33 14.45 9.32
C HIS A 470 15.26 15.53 9.60
N ASP A 471 15.64 16.80 9.44
CA ASP A 471 14.78 17.98 9.61
C ASP A 471 13.81 18.21 8.45
N ALA A 472 13.94 17.50 7.34
CA ALA A 472 13.13 17.77 6.15
C ALA A 472 11.66 17.37 6.30
N GLY A 473 11.27 16.79 7.44
CA GLY A 473 9.91 16.30 7.61
C GLY A 473 9.59 15.19 6.61
N PRO A 474 8.33 14.96 6.29
CA PRO A 474 7.98 14.15 5.14
C PRO A 474 8.69 14.78 3.93
N HIS A 475 9.58 14.03 3.31
CA HIS A 475 10.48 14.39 2.23
C HIS A 475 10.01 15.66 1.50
N PRO A 476 10.87 16.70 1.29
CA PRO A 476 10.49 17.86 0.48
C PRO A 476 9.88 17.45 -0.85
N GLY A 477 10.17 16.26 -1.31
CA GLY A 477 9.54 15.59 -2.42
C GLY A 477 8.17 15.01 -2.21
N ALA A 478 7.50 15.08 -1.07
CA ALA A 478 6.09 14.68 -1.08
C ALA A 478 5.27 15.56 -2.04
N PHE A 479 5.67 16.80 -2.18
CA PHE A 479 5.14 17.69 -3.23
C PHE A 479 5.97 17.67 -4.52
N VAL A 480 7.25 17.40 -4.46
CA VAL A 480 8.13 17.24 -5.63
C VAL A 480 7.95 15.85 -6.24
N ALA A 481 7.56 14.84 -5.47
CA ALA A 481 7.11 13.55 -6.01
C ALA A 481 5.90 13.69 -6.95
N TRP A 482 5.09 14.73 -6.77
CA TRP A 482 4.09 15.11 -7.73
C TRP A 482 4.66 15.46 -9.10
N GLU A 483 5.83 16.02 -9.16
CA GLU A 483 6.45 16.48 -10.40
C GLU A 483 7.30 15.40 -11.07
N ASP A 484 7.99 14.57 -10.30
CA ASP A 484 9.05 13.73 -10.83
C ASP A 484 8.81 12.21 -10.76
N ASN A 485 8.06 11.70 -9.81
CA ASN A 485 8.08 10.28 -9.47
C ASN A 485 6.84 9.49 -9.88
N HIS A 486 5.94 10.10 -10.61
CA HIS A 486 4.73 9.44 -11.06
C HIS A 486 4.98 8.28 -12.02
N TYR A 487 6.09 8.31 -12.69
CA TYR A 487 6.50 7.33 -13.69
C TYR A 487 7.35 6.19 -13.13
N GLU A 488 7.81 6.30 -11.89
CA GLU A 488 8.92 5.48 -11.43
C GLU A 488 8.53 4.33 -10.54
N SER A 489 7.37 4.41 -9.92
CA SER A 489 6.94 3.38 -9.01
C SER A 489 6.05 2.37 -9.72
N GLU A 490 6.62 1.26 -10.09
CA GLU A 490 5.87 0.06 -10.49
C GLU A 490 5.35 -0.71 -9.26
N ALA A 491 5.76 -0.31 -8.07
CA ALA A 491 5.39 -0.92 -6.81
C ALA A 491 5.05 0.11 -5.73
N ASP A 492 4.54 -0.35 -4.61
CA ASP A 492 4.13 0.47 -3.47
C ASP A 492 5.37 0.96 -2.69
N SER A 493 5.74 2.24 -2.89
CA SER A 493 6.88 2.87 -2.23
C SER A 493 6.75 2.87 -0.70
N VAL A 494 5.55 3.06 -0.16
CA VAL A 494 5.33 3.05 1.29
C VAL A 494 5.60 1.66 1.84
N GLN A 495 5.07 0.63 1.19
CA GLN A 495 5.30 -0.76 1.58
C GLN A 495 6.79 -1.12 1.52
N ALA A 496 7.48 -0.74 0.43
CA ALA A 496 8.90 -1.02 0.27
C ALA A 496 9.76 -0.38 1.36
N LEU A 497 9.52 0.90 1.67
CA LEU A 497 10.25 1.63 2.69
C LEU A 497 9.98 1.07 4.10
N LEU A 498 8.73 0.76 4.42
CA LEU A 498 8.38 0.11 5.69
C LEU A 498 9.00 -1.28 5.81
N LEU A 499 9.00 -2.07 4.73
CA LEU A 499 9.65 -3.37 4.71
C LEU A 499 11.17 -3.26 4.92
N GLN A 500 11.83 -2.26 4.30
CA GLN A 500 13.25 -2.01 4.55
C GLN A 500 13.51 -1.66 6.02
N TYR A 501 12.66 -0.81 6.62
CA TYR A 501 12.75 -0.53 8.05
C TYR A 501 12.65 -1.82 8.88
N LEU A 502 11.65 -2.66 8.63
CA LEU A 502 11.43 -3.91 9.37
C LEU A 502 12.59 -4.90 9.20
N ARG A 503 13.27 -4.86 8.06
CA ARG A 503 14.42 -5.74 7.76
C ARG A 503 15.72 -5.25 8.37
N THR A 504 15.97 -3.94 8.37
CA THR A 504 17.26 -3.34 8.74
C THR A 504 17.26 -2.72 10.13
N GLY A 505 16.10 -2.32 10.64
CA GLY A 505 15.96 -1.51 11.85
C GLY A 505 16.38 -0.04 11.67
N GLU A 506 16.77 0.37 10.44
CA GLU A 506 17.21 1.74 10.17
C GLU A 506 16.02 2.69 10.12
N ARG A 507 15.92 3.56 11.11
CA ARG A 507 14.81 4.49 11.32
C ARG A 507 14.52 5.38 10.11
N GLY A 508 15.52 5.75 9.36
CA GLY A 508 15.36 6.61 8.20
C GLY A 508 14.43 6.08 7.12
N TRP A 509 14.35 4.79 6.94
CA TRP A 509 13.37 4.15 6.03
C TRP A 509 11.94 4.42 6.50
N PHE A 510 11.71 4.27 7.80
CA PHE A 510 10.40 4.53 8.40
C PHE A 510 9.99 6.00 8.24
N ASP A 511 10.89 6.94 8.54
CA ASP A 511 10.60 8.37 8.44
C ASP A 511 10.30 8.79 7.00
N ARG A 512 11.04 8.25 6.04
CA ARG A 512 10.79 8.48 4.61
C ARG A 512 9.43 7.93 4.16
N ALA A 513 9.03 6.78 4.68
CA ALA A 513 7.71 6.21 4.38
C ALA A 513 6.55 7.11 4.83
N GLN A 514 6.75 7.93 5.89
CA GLN A 514 5.69 8.82 6.38
C GLN A 514 5.27 9.87 5.33
N GLY A 515 6.25 10.46 4.62
CA GLY A 515 5.98 11.44 3.57
C GLY A 515 5.23 10.83 2.38
N TRP A 516 5.70 9.68 1.90
CA TRP A 516 5.05 8.93 0.82
C TRP A 516 3.64 8.48 1.20
N ALA A 517 3.45 8.02 2.45
CA ALA A 517 2.13 7.62 2.93
C ALA A 517 1.15 8.81 2.95
N ARG A 518 1.59 10.01 3.32
CA ARG A 518 0.76 11.20 3.23
C ARG A 518 0.34 11.50 1.79
N TYR A 519 1.29 11.44 0.87
CA TYR A 519 1.00 11.58 -0.56
C TYR A 519 -0.02 10.55 -1.06
N HIS A 520 0.18 9.26 -0.74
CA HIS A 520 -0.75 8.20 -1.13
C HIS A 520 -2.13 8.41 -0.50
N THR A 521 -2.19 8.76 0.79
CA THR A 521 -3.46 8.96 1.51
C THR A 521 -4.25 10.13 0.94
N ASP A 522 -3.60 11.26 0.65
CA ASP A 522 -4.31 12.48 0.26
C ASP A 522 -4.66 12.51 -1.22
N LEU A 523 -3.78 11.98 -2.08
CA LEU A 523 -3.82 12.26 -3.50
C LEU A 523 -3.99 11.00 -4.36
N GLN A 524 -3.36 9.91 -3.97
CA GLN A 524 -3.34 8.71 -4.80
C GLN A 524 -4.54 7.80 -4.55
N ALA A 525 -4.93 7.64 -3.29
CA ALA A 525 -6.13 6.90 -2.95
C ALA A 525 -7.41 7.61 -3.42
N TRP A 526 -8.40 6.84 -3.81
CA TRP A 526 -9.73 7.34 -4.15
C TRP A 526 -10.52 7.61 -2.88
N ARG A 527 -10.34 8.77 -2.26
CA ARG A 527 -10.95 9.13 -0.98
C ARG A 527 -12.43 9.36 -1.15
N THR A 528 -13.22 8.32 -0.90
CA THR A 528 -14.68 8.40 -0.94
C THR A 528 -15.30 8.79 0.41
N ASP A 529 -14.51 8.70 1.50
CA ASP A 529 -14.93 9.01 2.87
C ASP A 529 -16.21 8.24 3.31
N GLY A 530 -16.33 7.00 2.86
CA GLY A 530 -17.51 6.17 3.09
C GLY A 530 -18.69 6.52 2.20
N TRP A 531 -18.50 7.41 1.24
CA TRP A 531 -19.47 7.73 0.23
C TRP A 531 -19.60 6.56 -0.73
N ARG A 532 -20.59 5.73 -0.51
CA ARG A 532 -20.86 4.61 -1.40
C ARG A 532 -21.49 5.12 -2.68
N TRP A 533 -20.97 4.64 -3.78
CA TRP A 533 -21.47 4.90 -5.11
C TRP A 533 -22.95 4.58 -5.18
N LYS A 534 -23.79 5.61 -5.20
CA LYS A 534 -25.23 5.44 -5.46
C LYS A 534 -25.38 4.88 -6.86
N ASP A 535 -26.22 3.88 -7.01
CA ASP A 535 -26.64 3.27 -8.27
C ASP A 535 -25.56 2.45 -9.01
N GLY A 536 -24.55 1.96 -8.29
CA GLY A 536 -23.53 1.12 -8.92
C GLY A 536 -22.75 1.83 -10.03
N ALA A 537 -22.74 3.17 -10.11
CA ALA A 537 -22.06 3.91 -11.15
C ALA A 537 -20.70 4.40 -10.72
N ILE A 538 -19.70 3.51 -10.71
CA ILE A 538 -18.30 3.91 -10.65
C ILE A 538 -17.84 4.42 -12.00
N TRP A 539 -17.23 5.55 -11.95
CA TRP A 539 -16.64 6.20 -13.07
C TRP A 539 -15.16 5.81 -13.16
N PHE A 540 -14.80 5.23 -14.29
CA PHE A 540 -13.39 5.10 -14.64
C PHE A 540 -12.99 6.29 -15.47
N PRO A 541 -11.93 7.00 -15.12
CA PRO A 541 -11.28 7.93 -16.03
C PRO A 541 -10.83 7.26 -17.32
N GLN A 542 -10.81 5.92 -17.37
CA GLN A 542 -10.29 5.11 -18.46
C GLN A 542 -11.31 4.16 -19.05
N GLY A 543 -12.15 4.68 -19.89
CA GLY A 543 -12.67 3.79 -20.92
C GLY A 543 -13.55 2.66 -20.48
N GLY A 544 -14.37 2.83 -19.48
CA GLY A 544 -15.65 2.15 -19.47
C GLY A 544 -16.42 2.57 -20.73
N PRO A 545 -17.27 1.73 -21.31
CA PRO A 545 -17.90 2.01 -22.61
C PRO A 545 -18.66 3.33 -22.73
N GLN A 546 -18.87 4.03 -21.63
CA GLN A 546 -19.49 5.35 -21.57
C GLN A 546 -18.64 6.43 -20.86
N GLY A 547 -17.54 6.04 -20.18
CA GLY A 547 -16.81 6.92 -19.26
C GLY A 547 -16.02 8.03 -19.95
N ASN A 548 -15.46 7.77 -21.13
CA ASN A 548 -14.53 8.68 -21.77
C ASN A 548 -15.19 9.98 -22.28
N LYS A 549 -16.46 9.95 -22.63
CA LYS A 549 -17.08 11.10 -23.25
C LYS A 549 -17.54 12.15 -22.22
N ARG A 550 -18.13 11.73 -21.12
CA ARG A 550 -18.60 12.61 -20.07
C ARG A 550 -17.48 13.21 -19.21
N VAL A 551 -16.49 12.42 -18.86
CA VAL A 551 -15.29 12.93 -18.16
C VAL A 551 -14.51 13.89 -19.05
N ARG A 552 -14.41 13.62 -20.36
CA ARG A 552 -13.85 14.57 -21.31
C ARG A 552 -14.61 15.91 -21.36
N ASP A 553 -15.92 15.83 -21.43
CA ASP A 553 -16.76 17.02 -21.59
C ASP A 553 -16.77 17.85 -20.29
N ASP A 554 -16.86 17.20 -19.11
CA ASP A 554 -16.77 17.87 -17.82
C ASP A 554 -15.35 18.36 -17.50
N TRP A 555 -14.32 17.69 -17.97
CA TRP A 555 -12.93 18.10 -17.81
C TRP A 555 -12.54 19.25 -18.75
N ASN A 556 -12.97 19.22 -19.98
CA ASN A 556 -12.81 20.34 -20.92
C ASN A 556 -13.44 21.62 -20.38
N PHE A 557 -14.53 21.51 -19.65
CA PHE A 557 -15.19 22.64 -19.04
C PHE A 557 -14.37 23.30 -17.92
N GLN A 558 -13.58 22.54 -17.19
CA GLN A 558 -12.82 23.04 -16.04
C GLN A 558 -11.39 23.41 -16.36
N TRP A 559 -10.80 22.76 -17.35
CA TRP A 559 -9.37 22.85 -17.63
C TRP A 559 -9.01 23.86 -18.72
N GLY A 560 -10.01 24.51 -19.32
CA GLY A 560 -9.81 25.53 -20.34
C GLY A 560 -9.39 24.99 -21.71
N PRO A 561 -9.41 25.83 -22.75
CA PRO A 561 -9.21 25.43 -24.15
C PRO A 561 -7.84 24.83 -24.47
N ASP A 562 -6.81 25.16 -23.70
CA ASP A 562 -5.46 24.63 -23.95
C ASP A 562 -5.29 23.15 -23.64
N TRP A 563 -6.24 22.56 -22.96
CA TRP A 563 -6.21 21.19 -22.50
C TRP A 563 -7.14 20.24 -23.27
N GLY A 564 -8.21 20.81 -23.86
CA GLY A 564 -9.25 20.04 -24.54
C GLY A 564 -9.06 19.88 -26.04
N ASP A 565 -8.31 20.76 -26.67
CA ASP A 565 -8.40 20.94 -28.11
C ASP A 565 -7.44 20.11 -28.96
N ARG A 566 -6.63 19.29 -28.35
CA ARG A 566 -5.69 18.48 -29.10
C ARG A 566 -6.28 17.12 -29.39
N LYS A 567 -7.08 17.03 -30.45
CA LYS A 567 -7.50 15.74 -31.04
C LYS A 567 -6.28 14.83 -31.21
N GLY A 568 -6.32 13.67 -30.56
CA GLY A 568 -5.23 12.70 -30.62
C GLY A 568 -4.09 12.95 -29.64
N ASN A 569 -4.27 13.82 -28.67
CA ASN A 569 -3.23 14.14 -27.71
C ASN A 569 -3.08 13.04 -26.65
N PRO A 570 -1.94 12.35 -26.58
CA PRO A 570 -1.63 11.44 -25.48
C PRO A 570 -1.53 12.12 -24.12
N HIS A 571 -1.64 13.46 -24.07
CA HIS A 571 -1.61 14.25 -22.86
C HIS A 571 -2.92 14.22 -22.02
N CYS A 572 -4.03 13.72 -22.54
CA CYS A 572 -5.07 13.19 -21.65
C CYS A 572 -4.49 12.12 -20.72
N HIS A 573 -3.52 11.40 -21.20
CA HIS A 573 -2.74 10.46 -20.44
C HIS A 573 -1.90 11.15 -19.35
N ASP A 574 -1.45 12.37 -19.52
CA ASP A 574 -0.59 13.07 -18.56
C ASP A 574 -1.41 13.81 -17.50
N LEU A 575 -2.52 14.42 -17.86
CA LEU A 575 -3.51 14.87 -16.89
C LEU A 575 -4.10 13.73 -16.10
N TRP A 576 -4.39 12.73 -16.79
CA TRP A 576 -4.86 11.49 -16.33
C TRP A 576 -3.82 10.78 -15.47
N ARG A 577 -2.58 10.93 -15.72
CA ARG A 577 -1.52 10.50 -14.83
C ARG A 577 -1.38 11.38 -13.60
N HIS A 578 -1.92 12.57 -13.55
CA HIS A 578 -1.73 13.54 -12.49
C HIS A 578 -2.97 13.91 -11.67
N SER A 579 -4.13 13.94 -12.22
CA SER A 579 -5.38 13.75 -11.47
C SER A 579 -5.44 12.36 -10.90
N GLN A 580 -4.50 11.60 -11.35
CA GLN A 580 -4.29 10.22 -11.07
C GLN A 580 -2.97 9.94 -10.50
N ALA A 581 -2.48 10.86 -9.81
CA ALA A 581 -2.07 10.33 -8.61
C ALA A 581 -3.08 9.27 -8.14
N LYS A 582 -4.32 9.36 -8.55
CA LYS A 582 -5.31 8.34 -8.39
C LYS A 582 -4.90 7.10 -9.10
N SER A 583 -4.77 6.07 -8.34
CA SER A 583 -4.51 4.74 -8.79
C SER A 583 -5.16 4.46 -10.14
N CYS A 584 -4.41 4.61 -11.21
CA CYS A 584 -4.83 3.95 -12.40
C CYS A 584 -4.81 2.46 -12.12
N TYR A 585 -5.67 1.70 -12.76
CA TYR A 585 -5.76 0.27 -12.53
C TYR A 585 -4.43 -0.50 -12.64
N CYS A 586 -3.38 0.14 -13.12
CA CYS A 586 -2.06 -0.47 -13.27
C CYS A 586 -1.01 0.02 -12.25
N HIS A 587 -1.26 1.12 -11.52
CA HIS A 587 -0.37 1.66 -10.49
C HIS A 587 -1.18 1.92 -9.22
N TYR A 588 -1.24 0.95 -8.34
CA TYR A 588 -2.15 0.89 -7.21
C TYR A 588 -1.37 0.55 -5.93
N TYR A 589 -1.48 1.37 -4.89
CA TYR A 589 -0.53 1.41 -3.80
C TYR A 589 -1.18 1.56 -2.42
N GLY A 590 -2.14 0.71 -2.10
CA GLY A 590 -2.81 0.69 -0.80
C GLY A 590 -2.18 -0.23 0.24
N SER A 591 -1.26 -1.12 -0.17
CA SER A 591 -0.65 -2.10 0.75
C SER A 591 0.15 -1.44 1.85
N GLY A 592 1.00 -0.47 1.48
CA GLY A 592 1.81 0.27 2.43
C GLY A 592 1.00 1.13 3.39
N LEU A 593 -0.20 1.58 2.99
CA LEU A 593 -1.10 2.32 3.87
C LEU A 593 -1.69 1.41 4.96
N ALA A 594 -2.04 0.18 4.62
CA ALA A 594 -2.47 -0.83 5.59
C ALA A 594 -1.34 -1.19 6.57
N ASP A 595 -0.11 -1.38 6.05
CA ASP A 595 1.08 -1.64 6.86
C ASP A 595 1.39 -0.47 7.80
N ARG A 596 1.25 0.77 7.31
CA ARG A 596 1.40 1.98 8.13
C ARG A 596 0.41 2.03 9.29
N PHE A 597 -0.86 1.69 9.04
CA PHE A 597 -1.84 1.62 10.12
C PHE A 597 -1.39 0.66 11.23
N CYS A 598 -0.93 -0.53 10.87
CA CYS A 598 -0.42 -1.50 11.83
C CYS A 598 0.75 -0.97 12.66
N LEU A 599 1.67 -0.21 12.04
CA LEU A 599 2.86 0.33 12.72
C LEU A 599 2.62 1.62 13.49
N THR A 600 1.58 2.39 13.16
CA THR A 600 1.42 3.75 13.72
C THR A 600 0.05 4.03 14.33
N GLY A 601 -0.94 3.18 14.07
CA GLY A 601 -2.33 3.45 14.41
C GLY A 601 -2.98 4.55 13.54
N ASP A 602 -2.42 4.87 12.36
CA ASP A 602 -2.99 5.89 11.47
C ASP A 602 -4.25 5.37 10.76
N ARG A 603 -5.41 5.60 11.38
CA ARG A 603 -6.72 5.18 10.86
C ARG A 603 -7.07 5.81 9.50
N ASP A 604 -6.53 7.01 9.21
CA ASP A 604 -6.76 7.67 7.93
C ASP A 604 -6.06 6.94 6.77
N ALA A 605 -4.87 6.39 7.03
CA ALA A 605 -4.18 5.54 6.08
C ALA A 605 -4.96 4.24 5.80
N LEU A 606 -5.48 3.59 6.85
CA LEU A 606 -6.33 2.40 6.66
C LEU A 606 -7.60 2.73 5.89
N ALA A 607 -8.28 3.84 6.23
CA ALA A 607 -9.47 4.28 5.52
C ALA A 607 -9.18 4.53 4.02
N ALA A 608 -8.04 5.13 3.69
CA ALA A 608 -7.61 5.32 2.31
C ALA A 608 -7.38 3.99 1.57
N ALA A 609 -6.78 3.02 2.25
CA ALA A 609 -6.58 1.69 1.68
C ALA A 609 -7.90 0.94 1.46
N VAL A 610 -8.87 1.08 2.37
CA VAL A 610 -10.23 0.54 2.21
C VAL A 610 -10.97 1.20 1.04
N ASP A 611 -10.92 2.53 0.95
CA ASP A 611 -11.50 3.28 -0.18
C ASP A 611 -10.96 2.76 -1.53
N ASP A 612 -9.68 2.48 -1.59
CA ASP A 612 -9.02 1.92 -2.76
C ASP A 612 -9.51 0.49 -3.08
N VAL A 613 -9.71 -0.36 -2.08
CA VAL A 613 -10.27 -1.71 -2.28
C VAL A 613 -11.70 -1.62 -2.79
N GLU A 614 -12.52 -0.74 -2.23
CA GLU A 614 -13.90 -0.55 -2.67
C GLU A 614 -13.96 -0.14 -4.14
N GLN A 615 -13.12 0.78 -4.55
CA GLN A 615 -13.05 1.21 -5.94
C GLN A 615 -12.68 0.05 -6.89
N LYS A 616 -11.70 -0.78 -6.50
CA LYS A 616 -11.27 -1.94 -7.32
C LYS A 616 -12.31 -3.04 -7.38
N ALA A 617 -12.94 -3.34 -6.27
CA ALA A 617 -13.97 -4.36 -6.22
C ALA A 617 -15.10 -4.08 -7.20
N GLU A 618 -15.50 -2.83 -7.26
CA GLU A 618 -16.56 -2.42 -8.16
C GLU A 618 -16.10 -2.45 -9.62
N GLU A 619 -14.85 -2.09 -9.91
CA GLU A 619 -14.26 -2.28 -11.21
C GLU A 619 -14.35 -3.75 -11.66
N TRP A 620 -13.99 -4.67 -10.79
CA TRP A 620 -14.05 -6.09 -11.10
C TRP A 620 -15.47 -6.57 -11.31
N ARG A 621 -16.41 -6.17 -10.47
CA ARG A 621 -17.82 -6.55 -10.62
C ARG A 621 -18.41 -6.10 -11.94
N ARG A 622 -17.99 -4.96 -12.48
CA ARG A 622 -18.48 -4.42 -13.75
C ARG A 622 -17.80 -5.00 -14.97
N SER A 623 -16.50 -5.20 -14.89
CA SER A 623 -15.71 -5.78 -15.98
C SER A 623 -15.98 -7.28 -16.14
N GLN A 624 -16.50 -7.93 -15.11
CA GLN A 624 -16.79 -9.36 -15.08
C GLN A 624 -18.14 -9.70 -15.74
N ARG A 625 -18.22 -9.55 -17.04
CA ARG A 625 -19.15 -10.40 -17.81
C ARG A 625 -18.52 -11.78 -17.92
N TYR A 626 -18.60 -12.56 -16.85
CA TYR A 626 -18.06 -13.90 -16.81
C TYR A 626 -18.80 -14.79 -17.79
N GLU A 627 -18.10 -15.31 -18.79
CA GLU A 627 -18.54 -16.43 -19.61
C GLU A 627 -17.63 -17.63 -19.28
N PRO A 628 -18.20 -18.80 -18.99
CA PRO A 628 -17.42 -20.00 -18.72
C PRO A 628 -16.37 -20.25 -19.80
N GLY A 629 -15.10 -20.41 -19.39
CA GLY A 629 -13.98 -20.63 -20.30
C GLY A 629 -13.36 -19.37 -20.91
N LYS A 630 -13.92 -18.18 -20.67
CA LYS A 630 -13.27 -16.91 -21.01
C LYS A 630 -12.67 -16.27 -19.76
N SER A 631 -11.53 -15.59 -19.91
CA SER A 631 -10.93 -14.88 -18.79
C SER A 631 -11.79 -13.71 -18.35
N ALA A 632 -12.10 -13.67 -17.04
CA ALA A 632 -12.77 -12.54 -16.41
C ALA A 632 -11.77 -11.42 -16.02
N ILE A 633 -10.47 -11.60 -16.26
CA ILE A 633 -9.43 -10.66 -15.87
C ILE A 633 -9.14 -9.73 -17.05
N GLY A 634 -9.68 -8.50 -17.00
CA GLY A 634 -9.49 -7.50 -18.05
C GLY A 634 -8.09 -6.88 -18.05
N SER A 635 -7.50 -6.66 -16.87
CA SER A 635 -6.14 -6.14 -16.69
C SER A 635 -5.40 -6.98 -15.66
N ILE A 636 -4.36 -7.67 -16.10
CA ILE A 636 -3.54 -8.56 -15.24
C ILE A 636 -2.92 -7.77 -14.09
N ARG A 637 -2.28 -6.65 -14.40
CA ARG A 637 -1.60 -5.80 -13.42
C ARG A 637 -2.59 -5.22 -12.42
N GLY A 638 -3.68 -4.63 -12.92
CA GLY A 638 -4.72 -4.04 -12.07
C GLY A 638 -5.40 -5.07 -11.17
N PHE A 639 -5.72 -6.23 -11.72
CA PHE A 639 -6.31 -7.33 -10.95
C PHE A 639 -5.35 -7.83 -9.86
N GLY A 640 -4.12 -8.16 -10.24
CA GLY A 640 -3.14 -8.72 -9.30
C GLY A 640 -2.80 -7.77 -8.15
N ARG A 641 -2.57 -6.48 -8.46
CA ARG A 641 -2.32 -5.45 -7.43
C ARG A 641 -3.53 -5.22 -6.54
N GLY A 642 -4.71 -5.12 -7.12
CA GLY A 642 -5.94 -4.99 -6.32
C GLY A 642 -6.16 -6.19 -5.40
N PHE A 643 -5.86 -7.39 -5.85
CA PHE A 643 -5.93 -8.59 -5.01
C PHE A 643 -4.92 -8.54 -3.85
N GLU A 644 -3.67 -8.15 -4.12
CA GLU A 644 -2.66 -7.96 -3.08
C GLU A 644 -3.08 -6.91 -2.05
N VAL A 645 -3.56 -5.74 -2.50
CA VAL A 645 -4.03 -4.67 -1.60
C VAL A 645 -5.22 -5.11 -0.77
N ALA A 646 -6.21 -5.77 -1.38
CA ALA A 646 -7.35 -6.30 -0.64
C ALA A 646 -6.92 -7.27 0.46
N MET A 647 -5.99 -8.17 0.18
CA MET A 647 -5.43 -9.08 1.18
C MET A 647 -4.66 -8.34 2.30
N ARG A 648 -3.89 -7.30 1.96
CA ARG A 648 -3.18 -6.48 2.96
C ARG A 648 -4.14 -5.74 3.88
N VAL A 649 -5.20 -5.15 3.30
CA VAL A 649 -6.24 -4.49 4.08
C VAL A 649 -6.97 -5.48 4.97
N LEU A 650 -7.28 -6.68 4.47
CA LEU A 650 -7.90 -7.73 5.29
C LEU A 650 -7.01 -8.17 6.46
N LEU A 651 -5.69 -8.24 6.26
CA LEU A 651 -4.74 -8.54 7.34
C LEU A 651 -4.68 -7.42 8.41
N ALA A 652 -4.92 -6.17 8.00
CA ALA A 652 -4.97 -5.02 8.92
C ALA A 652 -6.36 -4.83 9.55
N ASP A 653 -7.43 -5.26 8.89
CA ASP A 653 -8.82 -5.23 9.41
C ASP A 653 -9.55 -6.55 9.09
N PRO A 654 -9.22 -7.63 9.84
CA PRO A 654 -9.76 -8.97 9.54
C PRO A 654 -11.28 -9.11 9.79
N THR A 655 -11.89 -8.12 10.42
CA THR A 655 -13.34 -8.08 10.67
C THR A 655 -14.12 -7.37 9.58
N ASN A 656 -13.45 -6.82 8.59
CA ASN A 656 -14.08 -6.14 7.46
C ASN A 656 -14.66 -7.12 6.46
N ALA A 657 -15.94 -7.44 6.63
CA ALA A 657 -16.64 -8.42 5.80
C ALA A 657 -16.64 -8.04 4.31
N TYR A 658 -16.73 -6.74 3.99
CA TYR A 658 -16.68 -6.28 2.60
C TYR A 658 -15.33 -6.60 1.93
N VAL A 659 -14.23 -6.31 2.61
CA VAL A 659 -12.87 -6.60 2.10
C VAL A 659 -12.66 -8.11 1.98
N ALA A 660 -13.15 -8.90 2.94
CA ALA A 660 -13.10 -10.36 2.87
C ALA A 660 -13.85 -10.88 1.63
N ASP A 661 -15.06 -10.36 1.35
CA ASP A 661 -15.82 -10.72 0.15
C ASP A 661 -15.08 -10.36 -1.15
N VAL A 662 -14.35 -9.23 -1.16
CA VAL A 662 -13.51 -8.85 -2.31
C VAL A 662 -12.36 -9.82 -2.50
N CYS A 663 -11.70 -10.26 -1.43
CA CYS A 663 -10.64 -11.26 -1.50
C CYS A 663 -11.17 -12.60 -2.04
N HIS A 664 -12.34 -13.04 -1.56
CA HIS A 664 -12.99 -14.25 -2.06
C HIS A 664 -13.44 -14.11 -3.52
N LEU A 665 -13.90 -12.93 -3.93
CA LEU A 665 -14.23 -12.64 -5.32
C LEU A 665 -13.00 -12.77 -6.22
N ALA A 666 -11.86 -12.23 -5.80
CA ALA A 666 -10.60 -12.32 -6.53
C ALA A 666 -10.13 -13.78 -6.68
N ALA A 667 -10.12 -14.55 -5.59
CA ALA A 667 -9.75 -15.95 -5.60
C ALA A 667 -10.68 -16.79 -6.50
N ARG A 668 -12.00 -16.57 -6.40
CA ARG A 668 -12.99 -17.21 -7.29
C ARG A 668 -12.75 -16.86 -8.76
N THR A 669 -12.45 -15.59 -9.05
CA THR A 669 -12.14 -15.14 -10.41
C THR A 669 -10.91 -15.85 -10.97
N LEU A 670 -9.87 -16.04 -10.17
CA LEU A 670 -8.68 -16.80 -10.57
C LEU A 670 -8.99 -18.27 -10.83
N ARG A 671 -9.78 -18.92 -9.98
CA ARG A 671 -10.20 -20.33 -10.19
C ARG A 671 -10.99 -20.51 -11.49
N GLN A 672 -11.80 -19.53 -11.84
CA GLN A 672 -12.63 -19.55 -13.04
C GLN A 672 -11.87 -19.12 -14.29
N SER A 673 -10.74 -18.44 -14.14
CA SER A 673 -9.91 -18.00 -15.26
C SER A 673 -8.97 -19.12 -15.72
N PRO A 674 -8.78 -19.32 -17.02
CA PRO A 674 -7.92 -20.40 -17.53
C PRO A 674 -6.43 -20.05 -17.45
N ILE A 675 -5.96 -19.59 -16.28
CA ILE A 675 -4.55 -19.26 -16.04
C ILE A 675 -3.68 -20.49 -15.77
N LEU A 676 -4.29 -21.61 -15.43
CA LEU A 676 -3.62 -22.91 -15.34
C LEU A 676 -4.11 -23.81 -16.47
N ASP A 677 -3.22 -24.51 -17.10
CA ASP A 677 -3.53 -25.55 -18.08
C ASP A 677 -2.57 -26.74 -17.91
N GLU A 678 -2.60 -27.70 -18.84
CA GLU A 678 -1.72 -28.86 -18.79
C GLU A 678 -0.22 -28.49 -18.80
N ARG A 679 0.12 -27.25 -19.15
CA ARG A 679 1.47 -26.70 -19.15
C ARG A 679 1.85 -26.00 -17.85
N GLY A 680 0.94 -25.91 -16.90
CA GLY A 680 1.08 -25.14 -15.68
C GLY A 680 0.51 -23.75 -15.82
N PHE A 681 1.21 -22.73 -15.39
CA PHE A 681 0.75 -21.35 -15.46
C PHE A 681 0.82 -20.82 -16.91
N HIS A 682 -0.32 -20.36 -17.45
CA HIS A 682 -0.43 -19.89 -18.83
C HIS A 682 -0.81 -18.40 -18.91
N PRO A 683 0.15 -17.50 -19.00
CA PRO A 683 -0.11 -16.05 -18.92
C PRO A 683 -0.95 -15.51 -20.08
N ALA A 684 -0.85 -16.08 -21.27
CA ALA A 684 -1.50 -15.57 -22.47
C ALA A 684 -3.03 -15.72 -22.48
N ARG A 685 -3.60 -16.48 -21.53
CA ARG A 685 -5.05 -16.69 -21.46
C ARG A 685 -5.76 -15.75 -20.50
N VAL A 686 -5.01 -14.98 -19.75
CA VAL A 686 -5.54 -13.94 -18.88
C VAL A 686 -5.61 -12.66 -19.69
N GLY A 687 -6.79 -12.10 -19.87
CA GLY A 687 -7.04 -10.92 -20.70
C GLY A 687 -6.09 -9.74 -20.41
N GLY A 688 -5.80 -8.91 -21.40
CA GLY A 688 -4.79 -7.85 -21.37
C GLY A 688 -3.54 -8.18 -22.16
N GLY A 689 -3.57 -9.25 -22.94
CA GLY A 689 -2.63 -9.47 -24.03
C GLY A 689 -2.77 -8.33 -25.03
N PHE A 690 -1.68 -7.68 -25.36
CA PHE A 690 -1.63 -6.86 -26.55
C PHE A 690 -2.00 -7.78 -27.72
N GLY A 691 -3.01 -7.43 -28.49
CA GLY A 691 -3.58 -8.28 -29.54
C GLY A 691 -2.48 -8.94 -30.38
N GLY A 692 -2.75 -10.12 -30.92
CA GLY A 692 -1.78 -11.00 -31.56
C GLY A 692 -0.72 -10.33 -32.41
N MET A 693 0.40 -10.97 -32.58
CA MET A 693 1.57 -10.45 -33.30
C MET A 693 1.17 -9.93 -34.68
N LYS A 694 1.37 -8.66 -34.92
CA LYS A 694 1.08 -8.05 -36.22
C LYS A 694 2.19 -8.40 -37.24
N VAL A 695 1.81 -8.67 -38.49
CA VAL A 695 2.76 -9.01 -39.56
C VAL A 695 3.83 -7.91 -39.76
N LYS A 696 3.43 -6.64 -39.54
CA LYS A 696 4.36 -5.51 -39.61
C LYS A 696 5.44 -5.53 -38.52
N GLU A 697 5.21 -6.26 -37.44
CA GLU A 697 6.14 -6.40 -36.29
C GLU A 697 7.20 -7.48 -36.59
N LEU A 698 6.98 -8.31 -37.61
CA LEU A 698 7.99 -9.21 -38.11
C LEU A 698 8.95 -8.43 -39.01
N SER A 699 9.93 -7.78 -38.36
CA SER A 699 10.98 -7.05 -39.09
C SER A 699 11.74 -7.97 -40.08
N PRO A 700 12.42 -7.44 -41.11
CA PRO A 700 13.20 -8.24 -42.01
C PRO A 700 14.20 -9.19 -41.33
N PRO A 701 14.95 -8.78 -40.28
CA PRO A 701 15.81 -9.70 -39.53
C PRO A 701 15.05 -10.86 -38.87
N ILE A 702 13.86 -10.61 -38.33
CA ILE A 702 13.01 -11.66 -37.72
C ILE A 702 12.59 -12.69 -38.80
N ARG A 703 12.14 -12.22 -39.95
CA ARG A 703 11.72 -13.08 -41.05
C ARG A 703 12.89 -13.93 -41.57
N GLN A 704 14.07 -13.32 -41.70
CA GLN A 704 15.28 -14.04 -42.11
C GLN A 704 15.61 -15.13 -41.07
N TRP A 705 15.63 -14.77 -39.79
CA TRP A 705 15.88 -15.73 -38.75
C TRP A 705 14.83 -16.88 -38.72
N MET A 706 13.56 -16.57 -38.92
CA MET A 706 12.51 -17.61 -39.03
C MET A 706 12.80 -18.54 -40.18
N ALA A 707 13.20 -17.98 -41.36
CA ALA A 707 13.57 -18.76 -42.53
C ALA A 707 14.80 -19.66 -42.27
N ASP A 708 15.83 -19.10 -41.63
CA ASP A 708 17.05 -19.82 -41.26
C ASP A 708 16.80 -20.99 -40.29
N HIS A 709 15.73 -20.91 -39.51
CA HIS A 709 15.32 -21.93 -38.56
C HIS A 709 14.17 -22.82 -39.06
N GLY A 710 13.79 -22.69 -40.32
CA GLY A 710 12.72 -23.49 -40.94
C GLY A 710 11.35 -23.22 -40.34
N ILE A 711 11.10 -21.98 -39.89
CA ILE A 711 9.82 -21.56 -39.33
C ILE A 711 9.02 -20.83 -40.42
N THR A 712 7.83 -21.32 -40.70
CA THR A 712 6.86 -20.64 -41.57
C THR A 712 5.68 -20.13 -40.76
N PHE A 713 4.92 -19.17 -41.26
CA PHE A 713 3.76 -18.63 -40.57
C PHE A 713 2.57 -18.40 -41.52
N THR A 714 1.36 -18.46 -40.96
CA THR A 714 0.14 -18.02 -41.63
C THR A 714 -0.39 -16.76 -40.97
N THR A 715 -1.28 -16.06 -41.65
CA THR A 715 -1.86 -14.81 -41.18
C THR A 715 -3.37 -14.84 -41.23
N GLN A 716 -4.00 -14.17 -40.25
CA GLN A 716 -5.40 -13.80 -40.29
C GLN A 716 -5.49 -12.27 -40.28
N GLY A 717 -5.78 -11.73 -41.47
CA GLY A 717 -5.64 -10.29 -41.71
C GLY A 717 -4.21 -9.81 -41.53
N ASP A 718 -3.99 -8.81 -40.70
CA ASP A 718 -2.67 -8.25 -40.41
C ASP A 718 -1.96 -8.94 -39.22
N THR A 719 -2.54 -10.04 -38.69
CA THR A 719 -2.06 -10.74 -37.49
C THR A 719 -1.53 -12.12 -37.87
N VAL A 720 -0.40 -12.52 -37.28
CA VAL A 720 0.14 -13.89 -37.41
C VAL A 720 -0.81 -14.82 -36.66
N ASP A 721 -1.30 -15.82 -37.39
CA ASP A 721 -2.25 -16.82 -36.87
C ASP A 721 -1.56 -18.09 -36.39
N THR A 722 -0.69 -18.65 -37.22
CA THR A 722 0.04 -19.87 -36.89
C THR A 722 1.53 -19.74 -37.18
N LEU A 723 2.33 -20.56 -36.46
CA LEU A 723 3.72 -20.82 -36.77
C LEU A 723 3.90 -22.32 -37.01
N THR A 724 4.69 -22.69 -38.02
CA THR A 724 4.98 -24.10 -38.34
C THR A 724 6.47 -24.33 -38.39
N LYS A 725 6.94 -25.40 -37.73
CA LYS A 725 8.34 -25.89 -37.80
C LYS A 725 8.35 -27.41 -37.71
N GLY A 726 9.11 -28.05 -38.58
CA GLY A 726 9.29 -29.49 -38.55
C GLY A 726 7.97 -30.29 -38.65
N GLY A 727 7.01 -29.80 -39.47
CA GLY A 727 5.70 -30.40 -39.62
C GLY A 727 4.71 -30.18 -38.46
N ARG A 728 5.07 -29.44 -37.42
CA ARG A 728 4.20 -29.07 -36.32
C ARG A 728 3.72 -27.64 -36.50
N THR A 729 2.45 -27.42 -36.26
CA THR A 729 1.81 -26.08 -36.32
C THR A 729 1.27 -25.66 -34.96
N TRP A 730 1.54 -24.44 -34.54
CA TRP A 730 1.05 -23.81 -33.32
C TRP A 730 0.23 -22.57 -33.64
N GLN A 731 -0.89 -22.39 -32.97
CA GLN A 731 -1.61 -21.13 -33.03
C GLN A 731 -0.89 -20.08 -32.21
N VAL A 732 -0.63 -18.93 -32.81
CA VAL A 732 -0.02 -17.75 -32.11
C VAL A 732 -1.12 -16.90 -31.56
N ARG A 733 -1.45 -17.13 -30.30
CA ARG A 733 -2.40 -16.31 -29.60
C ARG A 733 -1.66 -15.14 -28.88
N ALA A 734 -2.41 -14.23 -28.32
CA ALA A 734 -1.89 -12.98 -27.76
C ALA A 734 -0.65 -13.15 -26.86
N PHE A 735 0.28 -12.22 -26.98
CA PHE A 735 1.43 -12.09 -26.09
C PHE A 735 1.01 -11.43 -24.79
N GLY A 736 1.46 -11.94 -23.65
CA GLY A 736 1.23 -11.37 -22.33
C GLY A 736 2.49 -10.81 -21.72
N GLY A 737 2.40 -9.66 -21.07
CA GLY A 737 3.47 -9.13 -20.22
C GLY A 737 3.60 -9.97 -18.95
N THR A 738 4.39 -11.03 -19.00
CA THR A 738 4.43 -12.09 -17.98
C THR A 738 4.84 -11.55 -16.60
N TRP A 739 5.68 -10.54 -16.56
CA TRP A 739 6.09 -9.89 -15.32
C TRP A 739 4.90 -9.34 -14.50
N GLN A 740 3.81 -8.96 -15.16
CA GLN A 740 2.60 -8.46 -14.49
C GLN A 740 1.91 -9.52 -13.63
N HIS A 741 2.15 -10.80 -13.92
CA HIS A 741 1.55 -11.90 -13.16
C HIS A 741 2.18 -12.11 -11.78
N VAL A 742 3.33 -11.49 -11.51
CA VAL A 742 3.92 -11.45 -10.17
C VAL A 742 2.93 -10.85 -9.16
N TYR A 743 2.15 -9.86 -9.56
CA TYR A 743 1.13 -9.26 -8.69
C TYR A 743 -0.03 -10.21 -8.39
N ILE A 744 -0.42 -11.04 -9.37
CA ILE A 744 -1.40 -12.13 -9.12
C ILE A 744 -0.82 -13.10 -8.10
N GLN A 745 0.44 -13.49 -8.26
CA GLN A 745 1.10 -14.40 -7.34
C GLN A 745 1.19 -13.82 -5.92
N ASN A 746 1.42 -12.50 -5.77
CA ASN A 746 1.46 -11.84 -4.48
C ASN A 746 0.11 -11.97 -3.74
N GLY A 747 -0.98 -11.63 -4.41
CA GLY A 747 -2.32 -11.76 -3.83
C GLY A 747 -2.69 -13.21 -3.52
N ALA A 748 -2.38 -14.13 -4.44
CA ALA A 748 -2.64 -15.56 -4.25
C ALA A 748 -1.82 -16.16 -3.09
N ASP A 749 -0.56 -15.75 -2.92
CA ASP A 749 0.29 -16.20 -1.80
C ASP A 749 -0.28 -15.74 -0.44
N LEU A 750 -0.69 -14.48 -0.34
CA LEU A 750 -1.32 -13.95 0.87
C LEU A 750 -2.64 -14.66 1.18
N TYR A 751 -3.45 -14.89 0.16
CA TYR A 751 -4.73 -15.59 0.30
C TYR A 751 -4.53 -17.04 0.74
N ALA A 752 -3.62 -17.77 0.08
CA ALA A 752 -3.30 -19.15 0.44
C ALA A 752 -2.81 -19.27 1.89
N ARG A 753 -1.97 -18.33 2.35
CA ARG A 753 -1.47 -18.31 3.74
C ARG A 753 -2.55 -17.97 4.76
N HIS A 754 -3.43 -17.06 4.42
CA HIS A 754 -4.46 -16.58 5.35
C HIS A 754 -5.61 -17.59 5.49
N PHE A 755 -6.08 -18.12 4.37
CA PHE A 755 -7.24 -19.02 4.34
C PHE A 755 -6.90 -20.52 4.25
N GLY A 756 -5.62 -20.86 4.06
CA GLY A 756 -5.20 -22.25 3.87
C GLY A 756 -5.62 -22.83 2.50
N ASP A 757 -5.77 -21.98 1.48
CA ASP A 757 -6.38 -22.32 0.19
C ASP A 757 -5.38 -23.01 -0.75
N ASP A 758 -5.68 -24.24 -1.11
CA ASP A 758 -4.82 -25.08 -1.95
C ASP A 758 -4.78 -24.65 -3.41
N ASP A 759 -5.89 -24.14 -3.95
CA ASP A 759 -5.94 -23.69 -5.34
C ASP A 759 -5.04 -22.44 -5.54
N MET A 760 -5.10 -21.49 -4.61
CA MET A 760 -4.25 -20.30 -4.67
C MET A 760 -2.78 -20.66 -4.43
N ARG A 761 -2.48 -21.63 -3.55
CA ARG A 761 -1.14 -22.17 -3.38
C ARG A 761 -0.61 -22.79 -4.67
N ASP A 762 -1.43 -23.56 -5.37
CA ASP A 762 -1.06 -24.18 -6.66
C ASP A 762 -0.77 -23.10 -7.72
N VAL A 763 -1.54 -22.02 -7.78
CA VAL A 763 -1.26 -20.86 -8.65
C VAL A 763 0.13 -20.29 -8.37
N VAL A 764 0.47 -20.10 -7.08
CA VAL A 764 1.78 -19.57 -6.66
C VAL A 764 2.92 -20.47 -7.12
N ILE A 765 2.77 -21.78 -6.90
CA ILE A 765 3.81 -22.75 -7.23
C ILE A 765 3.95 -22.92 -8.76
N ALA A 766 2.82 -22.99 -9.47
CA ALA A 766 2.82 -23.09 -10.92
C ALA A 766 3.49 -21.88 -11.58
N PHE A 767 3.24 -20.67 -11.09
CA PHE A 767 3.91 -19.46 -11.57
C PHE A 767 5.42 -19.47 -11.30
N ALA A 768 5.83 -19.96 -10.12
CA ALA A 768 7.25 -20.11 -9.79
C ALA A 768 7.96 -21.08 -10.74
N HIS A 769 7.35 -22.23 -11.05
CA HIS A 769 7.90 -23.19 -12.01
C HIS A 769 7.96 -22.62 -13.42
N MET A 770 6.91 -21.92 -13.86
CA MET A 770 6.90 -21.24 -15.17
C MET A 770 8.05 -20.22 -15.22
N SER A 771 8.20 -19.39 -14.19
CA SER A 771 9.27 -18.39 -14.09
C SER A 771 10.64 -19.05 -14.15
N ARG A 772 10.86 -20.13 -13.41
CA ARG A 772 12.11 -20.88 -13.40
C ARG A 772 12.49 -21.43 -14.79
N ARG A 773 11.51 -21.91 -15.53
CA ARG A 773 11.76 -22.59 -16.82
C ARG A 773 11.93 -21.64 -17.99
N PHE A 774 11.09 -20.59 -18.06
CA PHE A 774 10.90 -19.87 -19.30
C PHE A 774 11.33 -18.40 -19.25
N MET A 775 11.48 -17.81 -18.06
CA MET A 775 11.58 -16.35 -17.99
C MET A 775 12.98 -15.79 -18.16
N LEU A 776 14.03 -16.59 -17.98
CA LEU A 776 15.40 -16.12 -18.14
C LEU A 776 15.96 -16.57 -19.49
N SER A 777 16.30 -15.61 -20.34
CA SER A 777 16.96 -15.90 -21.61
C SER A 777 18.29 -16.63 -21.37
N PRO A 778 18.56 -17.75 -22.03
CA PRO A 778 19.82 -18.47 -21.88
C PRO A 778 21.01 -17.70 -22.44
N LYS A 779 20.81 -16.80 -23.40
CA LYS A 779 21.84 -16.00 -24.05
C LYS A 779 22.16 -14.72 -23.29
N CYS A 780 21.19 -13.82 -23.17
CA CYS A 780 21.42 -12.51 -22.54
C CYS A 780 21.23 -12.49 -21.02
N ARG A 781 20.76 -13.58 -20.43
CA ARG A 781 20.53 -13.71 -18.98
C ARG A 781 19.60 -12.61 -18.41
N GLN A 782 18.66 -12.16 -19.23
CA GLN A 782 17.62 -11.20 -18.87
C GLN A 782 16.26 -11.84 -19.11
N THR A 783 15.22 -11.31 -18.47
CA THR A 783 13.86 -11.80 -18.64
C THR A 783 13.20 -11.21 -19.88
N TRP A 784 12.24 -11.93 -20.41
CA TRP A 784 11.43 -11.46 -21.52
C TRP A 784 10.34 -10.49 -21.03
N TYR A 785 10.09 -9.44 -21.79
CA TYR A 785 8.97 -8.54 -21.51
C TYR A 785 7.63 -9.16 -21.88
N TYR A 786 7.55 -9.66 -23.12
CA TYR A 786 6.41 -10.41 -23.64
C TYR A 786 6.80 -11.85 -23.87
N THR A 787 5.89 -12.75 -23.55
CA THR A 787 6.09 -14.17 -23.72
C THR A 787 4.92 -14.80 -24.47
N ASN A 788 5.23 -15.62 -25.46
CA ASN A 788 4.29 -16.54 -26.07
C ASN A 788 4.62 -17.96 -25.65
N PHE A 789 3.72 -18.57 -24.90
CA PHE A 789 3.88 -19.95 -24.42
C PHE A 789 3.21 -20.99 -25.33
N ASP A 790 2.58 -20.56 -26.40
CA ASP A 790 1.94 -21.49 -27.34
C ASP A 790 2.98 -22.22 -28.22
N VAL A 791 4.26 -21.83 -28.16
CA VAL A 791 5.35 -22.36 -28.97
C VAL A 791 6.52 -22.90 -28.12
N PRO A 792 6.29 -23.75 -27.10
CA PRO A 792 7.33 -24.20 -26.19
C PRO A 792 8.46 -24.99 -26.87
N ASP A 793 8.15 -25.72 -27.92
CA ASP A 793 9.12 -26.58 -28.65
C ASP A 793 10.10 -25.78 -29.53
N LEU A 794 9.87 -24.49 -29.72
CA LEU A 794 10.85 -23.64 -30.40
C LEU A 794 11.99 -23.22 -29.46
N GLY A 795 11.96 -23.65 -28.20
CA GLY A 795 12.94 -23.23 -27.18
C GLY A 795 12.90 -21.73 -26.91
N MET A 796 11.79 -21.09 -27.26
CA MET A 796 11.72 -19.65 -27.41
C MET A 796 10.56 -19.08 -26.67
N VAL A 797 10.94 -18.21 -25.84
CA VAL A 797 10.11 -17.10 -25.43
C VAL A 797 10.28 -16.07 -26.54
N PHE A 798 9.26 -15.91 -27.36
CA PHE A 798 9.34 -15.05 -28.52
C PHE A 798 8.89 -13.64 -28.11
N ASP A 799 9.82 -12.67 -28.10
CA ASP A 799 9.53 -11.26 -27.96
C ASP A 799 9.76 -10.56 -29.31
N PRO A 800 8.72 -10.36 -30.13
CA PRO A 800 8.88 -9.78 -31.46
C PRO A 800 9.36 -8.34 -31.43
N TRP A 801 9.15 -7.62 -30.34
CA TRP A 801 9.57 -6.24 -30.18
C TRP A 801 11.08 -6.08 -29.96
N ARG A 802 11.79 -7.19 -29.63
CA ARG A 802 13.18 -7.18 -29.17
C ARG A 802 14.04 -8.25 -29.78
N TRP A 803 13.56 -8.84 -30.83
CA TRP A 803 14.26 -9.90 -31.53
C TRP A 803 15.67 -9.53 -31.97
N GLU A 804 15.86 -8.30 -32.46
CA GLU A 804 17.14 -7.77 -32.90
C GLU A 804 18.21 -7.79 -31.81
N HIS A 805 17.79 -7.88 -30.55
CA HIS A 805 18.66 -7.84 -29.39
C HIS A 805 18.81 -9.16 -28.66
N ALA A 806 18.00 -10.17 -29.02
CA ALA A 806 18.01 -11.47 -28.34
C ALA A 806 19.27 -12.30 -28.63
N ASP A 807 19.98 -11.98 -29.70
CA ASP A 807 21.16 -12.70 -30.14
C ASP A 807 22.50 -12.09 -29.72
N THR A 808 22.52 -10.96 -29.06
CA THR A 808 23.78 -10.36 -28.59
C THR A 808 24.34 -11.13 -27.41
N THR A 809 25.56 -11.61 -27.56
CA THR A 809 26.28 -12.43 -26.57
C THR A 809 26.67 -11.68 -25.30
N ASP A 810 26.73 -10.34 -25.36
CA ASP A 810 27.15 -9.46 -24.27
C ASP A 810 25.96 -8.98 -23.42
N GLY A 811 24.74 -9.27 -23.84
CA GLY A 811 23.51 -8.86 -23.19
C GLY A 811 23.25 -7.35 -23.19
N GLU A 812 24.07 -6.56 -23.90
CA GLU A 812 23.81 -5.12 -24.05
C GLU A 812 22.56 -4.85 -24.91
N GLY A 813 22.20 -5.80 -25.75
CA GLY A 813 21.02 -5.71 -26.60
C GLY A 813 19.69 -6.07 -25.92
N CYS A 814 19.71 -6.63 -24.71
CA CYS A 814 18.50 -7.03 -23.96
C CYS A 814 17.97 -5.91 -23.07
N VAL A 815 17.97 -4.72 -23.53
CA VAL A 815 17.93 -3.47 -22.77
C VAL A 815 16.71 -3.32 -21.87
N HIS A 816 15.56 -3.78 -22.28
CA HIS A 816 14.34 -3.57 -21.51
C HIS A 816 13.95 -4.73 -20.60
N SER A 817 14.53 -5.88 -20.80
CA SER A 817 14.24 -7.06 -19.98
C SER A 817 14.98 -7.06 -18.65
N GLY A 818 16.10 -6.36 -18.55
CA GLY A 818 16.86 -6.23 -17.30
C GLY A 818 16.07 -5.63 -16.17
N TRP A 819 15.24 -4.64 -16.42
CA TRP A 819 14.38 -4.04 -15.41
C TRP A 819 13.37 -5.04 -14.84
N TYR A 820 12.79 -5.86 -15.69
CA TYR A 820 11.78 -6.85 -15.29
C TYR A 820 12.39 -8.12 -14.67
N THR A 821 13.68 -8.40 -14.89
CA THR A 821 14.39 -9.54 -14.28
C THR A 821 14.28 -9.51 -12.75
N ARG A 822 14.23 -8.34 -12.17
CA ARG A 822 14.15 -8.14 -10.72
C ARG A 822 12.80 -8.50 -10.08
N PHE A 823 11.73 -8.67 -10.85
CA PHE A 823 10.44 -9.11 -10.32
C PHE A 823 10.37 -10.60 -10.00
N TYR A 824 11.25 -11.41 -10.57
CA TYR A 824 11.18 -12.85 -10.48
C TYR A 824 11.92 -13.51 -9.31
N PRO A 825 12.85 -12.86 -8.60
CA PRO A 825 13.48 -13.50 -7.43
C PRO A 825 12.44 -14.00 -6.43
N ASP A 826 11.49 -13.15 -6.04
CA ASP A 826 10.44 -13.51 -5.09
C ASP A 826 9.43 -14.50 -5.69
N ALA A 827 9.17 -14.44 -7.00
CA ALA A 827 8.28 -15.39 -7.63
C ALA A 827 8.77 -16.83 -7.44
N CYS A 828 10.06 -17.07 -7.65
CA CYS A 828 10.67 -18.38 -7.38
C CYS A 828 10.82 -18.67 -5.88
N ALA A 829 11.16 -17.68 -5.06
CA ALA A 829 11.32 -17.86 -3.62
C ALA A 829 9.98 -18.19 -2.92
N LYS A 830 8.84 -17.64 -3.38
CA LYS A 830 7.51 -18.05 -2.91
C LYS A 830 7.22 -19.51 -3.24
N GLY A 831 7.52 -19.95 -4.45
CA GLY A 831 7.42 -21.36 -4.79
C GLY A 831 8.27 -22.24 -3.89
N TYR A 832 9.53 -21.85 -3.63
CA TYR A 832 10.40 -22.54 -2.67
C TYR A 832 9.78 -22.58 -1.27
N SER A 833 9.19 -21.49 -0.81
CA SER A 833 8.56 -21.44 0.51
C SER A 833 7.39 -22.40 0.69
N TRP A 834 6.76 -22.82 -0.40
CA TRP A 834 5.65 -23.75 -0.42
C TRP A 834 6.03 -25.21 -0.79
N THR A 835 7.25 -25.46 -1.23
CA THR A 835 7.63 -26.77 -1.76
C THR A 835 8.95 -27.33 -1.23
N GLY A 836 9.84 -26.48 -0.72
CA GLY A 836 11.21 -26.85 -0.36
C GLY A 836 12.14 -27.10 -1.57
N GLU A 837 11.67 -26.95 -2.80
CA GLU A 837 12.42 -27.29 -4.02
C GLU A 837 13.64 -26.38 -4.20
N ARG A 838 14.85 -26.88 -3.89
CA ARG A 838 16.12 -26.13 -3.96
C ARG A 838 16.38 -25.49 -5.34
N ALA A 839 15.85 -26.09 -6.42
CA ALA A 839 15.97 -25.54 -7.78
C ALA A 839 15.25 -24.19 -7.93
N LEU A 840 14.14 -23.96 -7.22
CA LEU A 840 13.43 -22.67 -7.20
C LEU A 840 14.25 -21.60 -6.47
N LEU A 841 14.86 -21.94 -5.34
CA LEU A 841 15.74 -21.01 -4.62
C LEU A 841 17.00 -20.66 -5.40
N ALA A 842 17.61 -21.65 -6.06
CA ALA A 842 18.76 -21.42 -6.94
C ALA A 842 18.42 -20.46 -8.09
N LYS A 843 17.25 -20.65 -8.71
CA LYS A 843 16.77 -19.77 -9.78
C LYS A 843 16.42 -18.36 -9.25
N ALA A 844 15.86 -18.23 -8.06
CA ALA A 844 15.61 -16.94 -7.42
C ALA A 844 16.92 -16.15 -7.24
N LYS A 845 17.98 -16.80 -6.77
CA LYS A 845 19.32 -16.22 -6.65
C LYS A 845 19.91 -15.82 -8.00
N GLU A 846 19.69 -16.64 -9.02
CA GLU A 846 20.13 -16.35 -10.40
C GLU A 846 19.41 -15.10 -10.95
N PHE A 847 18.10 -14.98 -10.80
CA PHE A 847 17.35 -13.79 -11.19
C PHE A 847 17.85 -12.53 -10.49
N TRP A 848 18.08 -12.61 -9.19
CA TRP A 848 18.61 -11.49 -8.44
C TRP A 848 20.00 -11.08 -8.91
N HIS A 849 20.89 -12.07 -9.11
CA HIS A 849 22.25 -11.82 -9.57
C HIS A 849 22.27 -11.09 -10.92
N TYR A 850 21.46 -11.50 -11.88
CA TYR A 850 21.40 -10.84 -13.19
C TYR A 850 20.59 -9.54 -13.15
N GLY A 851 19.53 -9.44 -12.39
CA GLY A 851 18.74 -8.22 -12.20
C GLY A 851 19.50 -7.11 -11.51
N SER A 852 20.42 -7.45 -10.58
CA SER A 852 21.19 -6.49 -9.79
C SER A 852 22.45 -5.95 -10.47
N LYS A 853 22.99 -6.63 -11.47
CA LYS A 853 24.32 -6.30 -12.03
C LYS A 853 24.32 -5.29 -13.17
N ARG A 854 23.21 -5.02 -13.82
CA ARG A 854 23.18 -4.25 -15.06
C ARG A 854 22.64 -2.84 -14.91
N ARG A 855 23.45 -1.86 -15.37
CA ARG A 855 22.96 -0.52 -15.68
C ARG A 855 22.22 -0.58 -17.01
N TYR A 856 21.05 0.03 -17.05
CA TYR A 856 20.29 0.22 -18.28
C TYR A 856 21.04 1.17 -19.23
N ARG A 857 21.35 0.70 -20.42
CA ARG A 857 21.59 1.57 -21.57
C ARG A 857 20.37 1.47 -22.47
N THR A 858 19.54 2.47 -22.45
CA THR A 858 18.41 2.58 -23.37
C THR A 858 18.91 2.97 -24.75
N LYS A 859 19.19 1.98 -25.57
CA LYS A 859 19.16 2.15 -27.02
C LYS A 859 18.07 1.20 -27.51
N GLY A 860 16.89 1.67 -27.78
CA GLY A 860 15.81 0.82 -28.24
C GLY A 860 14.52 1.55 -28.58
N LEU A 861 13.61 0.84 -29.18
CA LEU A 861 12.42 1.26 -29.93
C LEU A 861 11.45 2.26 -29.25
N PHE A 862 11.59 2.53 -27.98
CA PHE A 862 10.81 3.55 -27.26
C PHE A 862 11.61 4.80 -26.90
N ALA A 863 12.90 4.83 -27.25
CA ALA A 863 13.72 6.03 -27.11
C ALA A 863 13.65 6.80 -28.43
N GLY A 864 12.76 7.76 -28.50
CA GLY A 864 12.96 8.87 -29.42
C GLY A 864 14.32 9.53 -29.10
N PRO A 865 14.94 10.24 -30.04
CA PRO A 865 16.27 10.82 -29.85
C PRO A 865 16.39 11.76 -28.62
N ASN A 866 15.28 12.14 -28.02
CA ASN A 866 15.19 12.97 -26.83
C ASN A 866 14.76 12.21 -25.56
N GLU A 867 14.48 10.92 -25.62
CA GLU A 867 13.97 10.11 -24.51
C GLU A 867 15.03 9.22 -23.83
N VAL A 868 16.26 9.23 -24.34
CA VAL A 868 17.41 8.56 -23.74
C VAL A 868 17.62 8.93 -22.26
N GLY A 869 17.12 10.12 -21.87
CA GLY A 869 17.14 10.59 -20.49
C GLY A 869 16.04 10.05 -19.58
N MET A 870 14.89 9.66 -20.12
CA MET A 870 13.70 9.41 -19.30
C MET A 870 13.71 8.07 -18.58
N PHE A 871 14.32 7.04 -19.16
CA PHE A 871 14.49 5.73 -18.48
C PHE A 871 15.90 5.50 -17.93
N ALA A 872 16.90 6.26 -18.39
CA ALA A 872 18.28 6.12 -17.94
C ALA A 872 18.62 6.99 -16.71
N SER A 873 17.92 8.12 -16.54
CA SER A 873 18.10 9.03 -15.40
C SER A 873 17.17 8.73 -14.22
N HIS A 874 16.13 7.96 -14.46
CA HIS A 874 15.10 7.71 -13.46
C HIS A 874 15.37 6.40 -12.77
N ASN A 875 16.24 6.53 -11.87
CA ASN A 875 16.32 5.78 -10.64
C ASN A 875 16.44 4.28 -10.65
N PRO A 876 17.32 3.93 -9.78
CA PRO A 876 17.50 2.53 -9.45
C PRO A 876 16.16 1.89 -9.10
N PRO A 877 16.09 0.59 -9.30
CA PRO A 877 14.96 -0.25 -8.92
C PRO A 877 14.77 -0.19 -7.41
N LYS A 878 14.01 0.79 -6.95
CA LYS A 878 13.86 1.09 -5.56
C LYS A 878 12.86 0.14 -4.92
N ASP A 879 11.64 0.37 -5.24
CA ASP A 879 10.51 -0.22 -4.54
C ASP A 879 10.21 -1.63 -5.03
N ASP A 880 10.24 -1.81 -6.35
CA ASP A 880 10.00 -3.10 -6.98
C ASP A 880 11.02 -4.16 -6.55
N GLN A 881 12.28 -3.77 -6.43
CA GLN A 881 13.32 -4.72 -6.07
C GLN A 881 13.20 -5.15 -4.62
N VAL A 882 12.91 -4.25 -3.71
CA VAL A 882 12.71 -4.61 -2.30
C VAL A 882 11.52 -5.54 -2.15
N LEU A 883 10.39 -5.19 -2.76
CA LEU A 883 9.17 -6.00 -2.66
C LEU A 883 9.28 -7.34 -3.40
N SER A 884 10.13 -7.41 -4.43
CA SER A 884 10.34 -8.62 -5.25
C SER A 884 11.52 -9.47 -4.81
N THR A 885 12.18 -9.16 -3.71
CA THR A 885 13.33 -9.91 -3.17
C THR A 885 13.18 -10.30 -1.70
N ALA A 886 12.14 -9.84 -1.03
CA ALA A 886 11.97 -10.06 0.40
C ALA A 886 11.94 -11.55 0.77
N ARG A 887 11.22 -12.38 0.02
CA ARG A 887 11.15 -13.84 0.23
C ARG A 887 12.47 -14.52 -0.13
N LEU A 888 13.16 -14.05 -1.16
CA LEU A 888 14.48 -14.58 -1.49
C LEU A 888 15.44 -14.39 -0.32
N PHE A 889 15.54 -13.16 0.20
CA PHE A 889 16.48 -12.88 1.28
C PHE A 889 16.09 -13.54 2.59
N GLN A 890 14.79 -13.66 2.85
CA GLN A 890 14.29 -14.51 3.93
C GLN A 890 14.85 -15.94 3.82
N ALA A 891 14.63 -16.58 2.69
CA ALA A 891 15.05 -17.96 2.46
C ALA A 891 16.60 -18.11 2.44
N TRP A 892 17.30 -17.05 2.05
CA TRP A 892 18.75 -17.03 1.99
C TRP A 892 19.39 -16.81 3.36
N SER A 893 18.83 -15.89 4.16
CA SER A 893 19.36 -15.56 5.49
C SER A 893 18.92 -16.55 6.56
N HIS A 894 17.78 -17.18 6.36
CA HIS A 894 17.20 -18.15 7.28
C HIS A 894 16.94 -19.47 6.52
N PRO A 895 18.00 -20.24 6.24
CA PRO A 895 17.85 -21.52 5.57
C PRO A 895 16.97 -22.45 6.43
N ARG A 896 16.18 -23.27 5.77
CA ARG A 896 15.32 -24.23 6.44
C ARG A 896 16.16 -25.17 7.30
N GLN A 897 15.71 -25.45 8.50
CA GLN A 897 16.32 -26.46 9.36
C GLN A 897 16.09 -27.87 8.79
N ASP A 898 14.89 -28.09 8.30
CA ASP A 898 14.50 -29.28 7.56
C ASP A 898 14.31 -28.90 6.08
N ALA A 899 15.08 -29.54 5.23
CA ALA A 899 15.09 -29.30 3.77
C ALA A 899 14.83 -30.58 2.96
N GLU A 900 14.57 -31.69 3.64
CA GLU A 900 14.23 -32.94 2.96
C GLU A 900 12.73 -33.16 2.94
N PRO A 901 12.15 -33.51 1.78
CA PRO A 901 10.71 -33.71 1.67
C PRO A 901 10.29 -35.05 2.27
N PRO A 902 9.02 -35.19 2.69
CA PRO A 902 8.47 -36.48 3.06
C PRO A 902 8.57 -37.51 1.93
N ALA A 903 8.66 -38.79 2.27
CA ALA A 903 8.65 -39.88 1.30
C ALA A 903 7.35 -39.87 0.49
N ALA A 904 7.42 -40.37 -0.76
CA ALA A 904 6.23 -40.48 -1.60
C ALA A 904 5.33 -41.63 -1.14
N ILE A 905 4.03 -41.42 -1.13
CA ILE A 905 3.01 -42.46 -0.89
C ILE A 905 3.02 -43.38 -2.13
N LYS A 906 3.11 -44.71 -1.91
CA LYS A 906 3.25 -45.69 -3.01
C LYS A 906 2.09 -46.68 -3.10
N ASP A 907 1.20 -46.68 -2.11
CA ASP A 907 0.12 -47.65 -1.90
C ASP A 907 -1.26 -46.97 -1.86
N LEU A 908 -1.43 -45.83 -2.53
CA LEU A 908 -2.71 -45.14 -2.58
C LEU A 908 -3.79 -46.04 -3.20
N GLN A 909 -4.89 -46.18 -2.50
CA GLN A 909 -6.12 -46.87 -2.91
C GLN A 909 -7.31 -45.93 -2.72
N VAL A 910 -8.27 -46.00 -3.61
CA VAL A 910 -9.46 -45.14 -3.55
C VAL A 910 -10.70 -45.94 -3.88
N ARG A 911 -11.80 -45.63 -3.20
CA ARG A 911 -13.14 -46.23 -3.44
C ARG A 911 -14.18 -45.11 -3.45
N LEU A 912 -15.01 -45.00 -4.48
CA LEU A 912 -16.13 -44.08 -4.47
C LEU A 912 -17.18 -44.52 -3.46
N VAL A 913 -17.71 -43.58 -2.67
CA VAL A 913 -18.72 -43.82 -1.63
C VAL A 913 -20.03 -43.09 -1.93
N GLY A 914 -20.16 -42.48 -3.12
CA GLY A 914 -21.36 -41.76 -3.56
C GLY A 914 -21.30 -40.27 -3.25
N ASP A 915 -22.25 -39.49 -3.76
CA ASP A 915 -22.50 -38.07 -3.48
C ASP A 915 -21.28 -37.16 -3.61
N GLY A 916 -20.42 -37.37 -4.62
CA GLY A 916 -19.22 -36.60 -4.82
C GLY A 916 -18.14 -36.85 -3.74
N LYS A 917 -18.14 -38.04 -3.12
CA LYS A 917 -17.19 -38.43 -2.08
C LYS A 917 -16.42 -39.68 -2.46
N ALA A 918 -15.19 -39.78 -1.94
CA ALA A 918 -14.34 -40.97 -2.08
C ALA A 918 -13.65 -41.31 -0.76
N GLU A 919 -13.56 -42.58 -0.46
CA GLU A 919 -12.72 -43.11 0.61
C GLU A 919 -11.30 -43.31 0.08
N VAL A 920 -10.34 -42.71 0.77
CA VAL A 920 -8.91 -42.77 0.45
C VAL A 920 -8.19 -43.59 1.50
N ARG A 921 -7.28 -44.46 1.07
CA ARG A 921 -6.47 -45.34 1.95
C ARG A 921 -5.03 -45.36 1.46
N PHE A 922 -4.08 -45.25 2.40
CA PHE A 922 -2.65 -45.42 2.12
C PHE A 922 -1.89 -45.55 3.45
N THR A 923 -0.63 -45.89 3.39
CA THR A 923 0.27 -45.89 4.55
C THR A 923 0.89 -44.48 4.69
N ALA A 924 0.78 -43.89 5.90
CA ALA A 924 1.37 -42.59 6.21
C ALA A 924 2.87 -42.58 5.94
N PRO A 925 3.38 -41.68 5.11
CA PRO A 925 4.81 -41.69 4.75
C PRO A 925 5.67 -41.18 5.91
N ALA A 926 6.93 -41.63 5.93
CA ALA A 926 7.94 -41.04 6.80
C ALA A 926 8.38 -39.68 6.28
N ASP A 927 8.84 -38.85 7.17
CA ASP A 927 9.57 -37.64 6.87
C ASP A 927 11.07 -37.89 6.99
N GLU A 928 11.79 -37.83 5.87
CA GLU A 928 13.21 -38.15 5.78
C GLU A 928 14.10 -37.11 6.48
N GLY A 929 13.62 -35.89 6.66
CA GLY A 929 14.29 -34.83 7.41
C GLY A 929 14.24 -34.97 8.92
N GLY A 930 13.62 -36.06 9.43
CA GLY A 930 13.44 -36.30 10.84
C GLY A 930 12.33 -35.48 11.49
N GLY A 931 11.55 -34.80 10.66
CA GLY A 931 10.39 -34.04 11.05
C GLY A 931 9.11 -34.91 11.11
N ARG A 932 7.96 -34.26 10.85
CA ARG A 932 6.66 -34.90 10.85
C ARG A 932 5.87 -34.43 9.63
N VAL A 933 5.22 -35.37 8.93
CA VAL A 933 4.20 -35.00 7.93
C VAL A 933 3.11 -34.20 8.63
N ALA A 934 2.87 -33.00 8.10
CA ALA A 934 1.92 -32.05 8.68
C ALA A 934 0.60 -32.00 7.91
N ARG A 935 0.59 -32.41 6.64
CA ARG A 935 -0.55 -32.24 5.76
C ARG A 935 -0.53 -33.17 4.57
N TYR A 936 -1.73 -33.55 4.10
CA TYR A 936 -1.97 -34.17 2.79
C TYR A 936 -2.64 -33.18 1.83
N GLN A 937 -2.46 -33.39 0.53
CA GLN A 937 -3.21 -32.75 -0.56
C GLN A 937 -3.65 -33.86 -1.52
N VAL A 938 -4.93 -34.13 -1.55
CA VAL A 938 -5.54 -35.13 -2.42
C VAL A 938 -6.16 -34.45 -3.62
N LYS A 939 -5.89 -34.99 -4.82
CA LYS A 939 -6.47 -34.46 -6.05
C LYS A 939 -7.13 -35.55 -6.88
N ALA A 940 -8.15 -35.13 -7.66
CA ALA A 940 -8.84 -36.02 -8.60
C ALA A 940 -8.94 -35.39 -10.01
N ALA A 941 -8.95 -36.25 -11.03
CA ALA A 941 -9.15 -35.83 -12.41
C ALA A 941 -9.82 -36.92 -13.24
N ARG A 942 -10.39 -36.55 -14.41
CA ARG A 942 -10.97 -37.50 -15.40
C ARG A 942 -9.91 -38.16 -16.28
N LEU A 943 -8.67 -37.72 -16.23
CA LEU A 943 -7.52 -38.27 -16.95
C LEU A 943 -6.43 -38.61 -15.94
N PRO A 944 -5.49 -39.54 -16.27
CA PRO A 944 -4.36 -39.84 -15.41
C PRO A 944 -3.59 -38.59 -15.01
N ILE A 945 -3.36 -38.40 -13.69
CA ILE A 945 -2.64 -37.25 -13.16
C ILE A 945 -1.14 -37.48 -13.36
N LYS A 946 -0.45 -36.46 -13.89
CA LYS A 946 1.01 -36.44 -14.01
C LYS A 946 1.58 -35.28 -13.20
N PRO A 947 2.79 -35.42 -12.62
CA PRO A 947 3.48 -34.30 -12.01
C PRO A 947 3.87 -33.27 -13.05
N TYR A 948 4.00 -32.00 -12.63
CA TYR A 948 4.35 -30.89 -13.53
C TYR A 948 5.66 -31.12 -14.28
N GLU A 949 6.63 -31.76 -13.66
CA GLU A 949 7.97 -32.01 -14.21
C GLU A 949 7.96 -32.97 -15.41
N ASP A 950 6.97 -33.87 -15.47
CA ASP A 950 6.82 -34.85 -16.53
C ASP A 950 6.06 -34.31 -17.75
N TRP A 951 5.59 -33.04 -17.65
CA TRP A 951 4.79 -32.46 -18.70
C TRP A 951 5.66 -31.82 -19.78
N HIS A 952 5.79 -32.34 -20.94
CA HIS A 952 6.67 -31.82 -21.97
C HIS A 952 6.17 -31.81 -23.39
N THR A 953 5.07 -32.49 -23.73
CA THR A 953 4.76 -32.65 -25.11
C THR A 953 3.28 -32.47 -25.41
N ALA A 954 3.01 -31.89 -26.58
CA ALA A 954 1.68 -31.87 -27.20
C ALA A 954 1.04 -33.27 -27.28
N THR A 955 1.83 -34.35 -27.14
CA THR A 955 1.40 -35.74 -27.17
C THR A 955 0.54 -36.16 -26.01
N ASP A 956 0.61 -35.46 -24.87
CA ASP A 956 -0.19 -35.81 -23.68
C ASP A 956 -1.49 -34.99 -23.59
N ARG A 957 -1.73 -34.03 -24.47
CA ARG A 957 -3.00 -33.32 -24.53
C ARG A 957 -4.17 -34.28 -24.73
N GLY A 958 -5.13 -34.23 -23.83
CA GLY A 958 -6.30 -35.10 -23.82
C GLY A 958 -6.03 -36.53 -23.35
N LYS A 959 -4.76 -36.90 -23.00
CA LYS A 959 -4.41 -38.25 -22.48
C LYS A 959 -4.06 -38.26 -21.00
N ALA A 960 -3.59 -37.14 -20.48
CA ALA A 960 -3.25 -36.94 -19.09
C ALA A 960 -3.69 -35.58 -18.60
N ARG A 961 -3.72 -35.42 -17.26
CA ARG A 961 -4.00 -34.18 -16.59
C ARG A 961 -2.77 -33.82 -15.75
N ASN A 962 -2.24 -32.60 -15.88
CA ASN A 962 -1.18 -32.13 -14.99
C ASN A 962 -1.73 -31.97 -13.57
N TRP A 963 -0.85 -32.12 -12.57
CA TRP A 963 -1.18 -31.92 -11.15
C TRP A 963 -1.92 -30.59 -10.89
N TRP A 964 -1.52 -29.49 -11.53
CA TRP A 964 -2.15 -28.17 -11.39
C TRP A 964 -3.58 -28.10 -11.87
N MET A 965 -3.95 -28.95 -12.82
CA MET A 965 -5.28 -29.02 -13.44
C MET A 965 -6.21 -30.03 -12.77
N ALA A 966 -5.68 -30.86 -11.89
CA ALA A 966 -6.47 -31.79 -11.11
C ALA A 966 -7.19 -31.03 -9.98
N VAL A 967 -8.41 -31.43 -9.69
CA VAL A 967 -9.27 -30.77 -8.68
C VAL A 967 -8.76 -31.09 -7.27
N ASN A 968 -8.52 -30.09 -6.46
CA ASN A 968 -8.28 -30.26 -5.03
C ASN A 968 -9.55 -30.83 -4.36
N LEU A 969 -9.37 -31.79 -3.50
CA LEU A 969 -10.46 -32.38 -2.72
C LEU A 969 -10.42 -31.87 -1.28
N ASP A 970 -11.53 -31.97 -0.60
CA ASP A 970 -11.67 -31.48 0.78
C ASP A 970 -11.83 -32.68 1.75
N GLY A 971 -11.32 -32.53 2.96
CA GLY A 971 -11.57 -33.50 4.06
C GLY A 971 -10.36 -34.32 4.48
N GLU A 972 -9.15 -33.89 4.08
CA GLU A 972 -7.91 -34.53 4.55
C GLU A 972 -7.74 -34.32 6.05
N PRO A 973 -7.45 -35.41 6.82
CA PRO A 973 -7.19 -35.28 8.24
C PRO A 973 -5.78 -34.79 8.52
N ALA A 974 -5.53 -34.47 9.78
CA ALA A 974 -4.16 -34.35 10.27
C ALA A 974 -3.45 -35.70 10.13
N PRO A 975 -2.22 -35.74 9.55
CA PRO A 975 -1.49 -36.97 9.31
C PRO A 975 -1.17 -37.75 10.57
N GLY A 976 -1.31 -39.05 10.47
CA GLY A 976 -0.91 -40.02 11.49
C GLY A 976 0.63 -40.17 11.63
N LYS A 977 1.07 -41.07 12.48
CA LYS A 977 2.49 -41.45 12.61
C LYS A 977 2.94 -42.18 11.34
N ALA A 978 4.20 -42.02 10.97
CA ALA A 978 4.79 -42.79 9.88
C ALA A 978 4.53 -44.28 10.01
N GLY A 979 4.10 -44.93 8.94
CA GLY A 979 3.71 -46.33 8.89
C GLY A 979 2.27 -46.62 9.37
N ALA A 980 1.55 -45.64 9.88
CA ALA A 980 0.13 -45.82 10.24
C ALA A 980 -0.75 -45.96 8.99
N ALA A 981 -1.80 -46.78 9.09
CA ALA A 981 -2.81 -46.89 8.03
C ALA A 981 -3.72 -45.64 8.07
N GLU A 982 -3.69 -44.85 7.02
CA GLU A 982 -4.61 -43.73 6.82
C GLU A 982 -5.87 -44.20 6.11
N ARG A 983 -7.01 -43.76 6.63
CA ARG A 983 -8.33 -44.04 6.03
C ARG A 983 -9.26 -42.88 6.33
N PHE A 984 -9.68 -42.17 5.30
CA PHE A 984 -10.56 -41.02 5.43
C PHE A 984 -11.40 -40.79 4.19
N THR A 985 -12.41 -39.94 4.29
CA THR A 985 -13.31 -39.62 3.19
C THR A 985 -13.02 -38.19 2.72
N VAL A 986 -12.81 -38.03 1.42
CA VAL A 986 -12.69 -36.71 0.75
C VAL A 986 -13.98 -36.38 0.02
N ALA A 987 -14.25 -35.09 -0.12
CA ALA A 987 -15.40 -34.50 -0.80
C ALA A 987 -14.97 -33.72 -2.06
N ALA A 988 -15.95 -33.12 -2.71
CA ALA A 988 -15.75 -32.37 -3.97
C ALA A 988 -15.18 -33.20 -5.13
N VAL A 989 -15.37 -34.51 -5.09
CA VAL A 989 -14.94 -35.40 -6.17
C VAL A 989 -15.67 -35.04 -7.46
N PRO A 990 -14.98 -34.75 -8.58
CA PRO A 990 -15.63 -34.41 -9.83
C PRO A 990 -16.49 -35.57 -10.37
N SER A 991 -17.62 -35.26 -10.98
CA SER A 991 -18.42 -36.29 -11.65
C SER A 991 -17.59 -37.00 -12.73
N ALA A 992 -17.65 -38.31 -12.79
CA ALA A 992 -16.97 -39.08 -13.83
C ALA A 992 -17.52 -38.79 -15.26
N GLY A 993 -18.77 -38.33 -15.36
CA GLY A 993 -19.51 -38.24 -16.61
C GLY A 993 -19.93 -39.65 -17.15
N ASP A 994 -20.63 -39.69 -18.25
CA ASP A 994 -21.11 -40.95 -18.83
C ASP A 994 -19.95 -41.86 -19.26
N GLY A 995 -19.71 -42.96 -18.54
CA GLY A 995 -18.64 -43.93 -18.78
C GLY A 995 -17.24 -43.43 -18.47
N GLY A 996 -17.09 -42.27 -17.79
CA GLY A 996 -15.81 -41.66 -17.46
C GLY A 996 -15.10 -42.37 -16.33
N ARG A 997 -13.77 -42.31 -16.38
CA ARG A 997 -12.88 -42.82 -15.32
C ARG A 997 -12.37 -41.67 -14.48
N LEU A 998 -12.19 -41.92 -13.16
CA LEU A 998 -11.55 -41.01 -12.26
C LEU A 998 -10.17 -41.50 -11.83
N TYR A 999 -9.27 -40.61 -11.63
CA TYR A 999 -7.91 -40.84 -11.19
C TYR A 999 -7.59 -39.96 -9.98
N PHE A 1000 -6.91 -40.52 -9.01
CA PHE A 1000 -6.57 -39.84 -7.77
C PHE A 1000 -5.07 -39.88 -7.54
N ALA A 1001 -4.53 -38.83 -6.95
CA ALA A 1001 -3.15 -38.80 -6.48
C ALA A 1001 -3.05 -37.94 -5.21
N VAL A 1002 -2.01 -38.17 -4.44
CA VAL A 1002 -1.75 -37.51 -3.16
C VAL A 1002 -0.33 -36.98 -3.12
N ARG A 1003 -0.13 -35.80 -2.51
CA ARG A 1003 1.17 -35.33 -2.05
C ARG A 1003 1.06 -35.06 -0.55
N SER A 1004 2.17 -35.21 0.16
CA SER A 1004 2.31 -34.84 1.56
C SER A 1004 3.24 -33.66 1.72
N PHE A 1005 3.08 -32.93 2.82
CA PHE A 1005 3.94 -31.82 3.23
C PHE A 1005 4.34 -32.02 4.69
N ASP A 1006 5.58 -31.67 5.02
CA ASP A 1006 6.04 -31.58 6.40
C ASP A 1006 5.71 -30.22 7.04
N GLY A 1007 6.15 -30.00 8.28
CA GLY A 1007 5.97 -28.74 9.00
C GLY A 1007 6.74 -27.55 8.39
N SER A 1008 7.76 -27.86 7.58
CA SER A 1008 8.57 -26.85 6.87
C SER A 1008 8.07 -26.58 5.43
N TRP A 1009 6.94 -27.17 5.04
CA TRP A 1009 6.38 -27.10 3.68
C TRP A 1009 7.29 -27.75 2.61
N ASN A 1010 8.14 -28.71 2.94
CA ASN A 1010 8.74 -29.53 1.93
C ASN A 1010 7.69 -30.49 1.35
N ARG A 1011 7.63 -30.55 0.04
CA ARG A 1011 6.59 -31.26 -0.71
C ARG A 1011 7.10 -32.60 -1.22
N SER A 1012 6.42 -33.69 -0.86
CA SER A 1012 6.76 -35.01 -1.39
C SER A 1012 6.63 -35.10 -2.91
N ALA A 1013 7.26 -36.09 -3.50
CA ALA A 1013 6.90 -36.54 -4.83
C ALA A 1013 5.42 -37.01 -4.86
N MET A 1014 4.80 -37.04 -6.02
CA MET A 1014 3.43 -37.48 -6.19
C MET A 1014 3.32 -39.00 -5.92
N SER A 1015 2.22 -39.41 -5.29
CA SER A 1015 1.92 -40.83 -5.09
C SER A 1015 1.76 -41.61 -6.41
N ASN A 1016 1.59 -42.92 -6.31
CA ASN A 1016 0.96 -43.69 -7.40
C ASN A 1016 -0.41 -43.08 -7.72
N VAL A 1017 -0.83 -43.23 -9.00
CA VAL A 1017 -2.16 -42.80 -9.45
C VAL A 1017 -3.15 -43.94 -9.25
N ALA A 1018 -4.10 -43.74 -8.33
CA ALA A 1018 -5.13 -44.73 -8.04
C ALA A 1018 -6.38 -44.54 -8.89
N ARG A 1019 -7.11 -45.63 -9.12
CA ARG A 1019 -8.47 -45.64 -9.68
C ARG A 1019 -9.43 -46.26 -8.67
N PRO A 1020 -10.65 -45.73 -8.56
CA PRO A 1020 -11.69 -46.35 -7.70
C PRO A 1020 -12.01 -47.77 -8.10
#